data_bbdca251bfa65ff4583ac061ae5a0cce
#
_entry.id   bbdca251bfa65ff4583ac061ae5a0cce
#
_cell.length_a   1.000
_cell.length_b   1.000
_cell.length_c   1.000
_cell.angle_alpha   90.00
_cell.angle_beta   90.00
_cell.angle_gamma   90.00
#
_symmetry.space_group_name_H-M   'P 1'
#
loop_
_entity.id
_entity.type
_entity.pdbx_description
1 polymer ?
#
loop_
_entity_poly.entity_id
_entity_poly.type
_entity_poly.pdbx_seq_one_letter_code
_entity_poly.pdbx_strand_id
1 'polypeptide(L)'
;MEREDKKINVWGARVHNLKNVDVEIPRNSLTVITGLSGSGKSSLAFDTIFAEGQRRYIETFSAYARNFLGNLERPDVDKITGLSPVISIEQKTTNKNPRSTVGTTTEIYDYLRLLYARAGTAYSYLSGEKMVKYTEEKVLEMILDDYNGMAIYILAPLVRQRKGHYRELFESLRRKGYLYVRVDGEIQEITRGMKADRYKNHNIEAVIDKLKVQGKDDERLKKSVQIAMKQGDGALMIMAKDSDEVRNFSKRLMDPVTGMSYGEPAPNLFSFNSPEGACPHCKGLGCVNEIDLKKVIPNGHLSIHEGAIVPLGKYKSQMIFWQIDAILHKYELNVKTPVKDIPQEAMEEILYGSLENIRISKDLIKTSSDYFVTFDGVIKYLRNVADGEDSAAGQKWAEQFMAMRECSECHGQRLKRESLSYKIWDKNISEVANLDMIDLKNWLNHVEEYLEIQKQKIAAEIVKELRARVDFLLDVGLDYLSLNRQSASLSGGESQRIRLATQIGSQLVNVLYILDEPSIGLHQRDNERLINSLKELRDIGNTVIVVEHDEDMMRASDWIIDIGPKAGRKGGQVVFQGRPEDMLKTATITAQYLNGKLGISIPTERRKGNGKKISLQGCQGNNLKNIDVEFPLGKLIVVTGVSGSGKSTLINETLQPILSQHFYRSLKKPMPYDAIEGIEHIDKVVNVDQSPIGRTPRSNPATYTGVFADIRSLYVNLPEAKIRGYKPGRFSFNVKGGRCEACGGNGYRSIEMNFLPDVMVPCEICHGKRYNRETLEIRFKGKSIADALDMTINQAVEFFENVPNILQKIKTLQDVGLGYIKLGQSSTTLSGGESQRVKLATELSKRDTGKTLYILDEPTTGLHFEDIRILMDVLQQLVDRGNTVVIIEHNLDVMKLADHIIDMGPEGGRGGGQVLNSGTPEMVAKSQKGYTPAFLRRALQGNGTGTLQPD
;
A
#
# COMPACT_ATOMS: atom_id res chain seq x y z
N MET A 1 37.70 18.97 25.63
CA MET A 1 36.76 19.11 24.52
C MET A 1 36.78 17.96 23.51
N GLU A 2 37.90 17.32 23.22
CA GLU A 2 37.98 16.23 22.22
C GLU A 2 37.32 14.87 22.62
N ARG A 3 36.96 14.64 23.88
CA ARG A 3 36.30 13.41 24.34
C ARG A 3 34.77 13.44 24.29
N GLU A 4 34.14 14.62 24.30
CA GLU A 4 32.67 14.78 24.27
C GLU A 4 32.09 14.56 22.88
N ASP A 5 32.85 14.76 21.80
CA ASP A 5 32.37 14.64 20.41
C ASP A 5 32.24 13.19 19.92
N LYS A 6 32.69 12.20 20.70
CA LYS A 6 32.65 10.77 20.28
C LYS A 6 31.39 10.02 20.73
N LYS A 7 30.52 10.62 21.54
CA LYS A 7 29.33 9.97 22.09
C LYS A 7 28.13 10.88 22.03
N ILE A 8 26.95 10.28 21.89
CA ILE A 8 25.66 10.92 22.19
C ILE A 8 25.40 10.64 23.66
N ASN A 9 25.20 11.67 24.45
CA ASN A 9 24.89 11.52 25.87
C ASN A 9 23.51 12.07 26.15
N VAL A 10 22.67 11.27 26.81
CA VAL A 10 21.32 11.61 27.29
C VAL A 10 21.36 11.59 28.81
N TRP A 11 20.90 12.66 29.44
CA TRP A 11 20.82 12.75 30.91
C TRP A 11 19.38 13.05 31.35
N GLY A 12 18.90 12.28 32.30
CA GLY A 12 17.65 12.53 32.99
C GLY A 12 16.41 12.35 32.11
N ALA A 13 16.36 11.36 31.23
CA ALA A 13 15.17 11.09 30.42
C ALA A 13 14.01 10.56 31.27
N ARG A 14 12.84 11.23 31.21
CA ARG A 14 11.63 10.94 32.00
C ARG A 14 10.35 10.80 31.17
N VAL A 15 10.50 10.69 29.86
CA VAL A 15 9.35 10.56 28.95
C VAL A 15 8.60 9.24 29.22
N HIS A 16 7.28 9.31 29.31
CA HIS A 16 6.37 8.18 29.58
C HIS A 16 6.72 7.38 30.85
N ASN A 17 7.28 6.17 30.71
CA ASN A 17 7.64 5.31 31.83
C ASN A 17 9.13 5.34 32.20
N LEU A 18 9.95 6.14 31.51
CA LEU A 18 11.37 6.28 31.82
C LEU A 18 11.59 6.91 33.20
N LYS A 19 12.56 6.40 33.96
CA LYS A 19 12.82 6.76 35.34
C LYS A 19 14.15 7.50 35.48
N ASN A 20 14.21 8.73 34.96
CA ASN A 20 15.42 9.57 35.05
C ASN A 20 16.64 8.83 34.47
N VAL A 21 16.54 8.42 33.23
CA VAL A 21 17.50 7.53 32.58
C VAL A 21 18.67 8.32 32.00
N ASP A 22 19.89 7.86 32.29
CA ASP A 22 21.13 8.33 31.69
C ASP A 22 21.68 7.27 30.73
N VAL A 23 22.03 7.68 29.51
CA VAL A 23 22.56 6.77 28.46
C VAL A 23 23.69 7.42 27.70
N GLU A 24 24.68 6.61 27.36
CA GLU A 24 25.79 6.96 26.47
C GLU A 24 25.75 6.08 25.22
N ILE A 25 25.74 6.68 24.04
CA ILE A 25 25.72 5.99 22.75
C ILE A 25 26.97 6.38 21.97
N PRO A 26 27.83 5.43 21.60
CA PRO A 26 28.98 5.72 20.74
C PRO A 26 28.52 6.25 19.38
N ARG A 27 29.20 7.28 18.86
CA ARG A 27 28.98 7.72 17.49
C ARG A 27 29.64 6.76 16.49
N ASN A 28 29.16 6.78 15.26
CA ASN A 28 29.63 5.87 14.19
C ASN A 28 29.59 4.40 14.62
N SER A 29 28.50 4.02 15.27
CA SER A 29 28.27 2.66 15.78
C SER A 29 26.84 2.20 15.45
N LEU A 30 26.68 0.88 15.40
CA LEU A 30 25.38 0.22 15.38
C LEU A 30 24.99 -0.09 16.82
N THR A 31 24.03 0.64 17.36
CA THR A 31 23.54 0.50 18.74
C THR A 31 22.15 -0.13 18.73
N VAL A 32 21.97 -1.22 19.48
CA VAL A 32 20.66 -1.87 19.65
C VAL A 32 20.07 -1.49 20.99
N ILE A 33 18.83 -0.97 20.98
CA ILE A 33 18.02 -0.75 22.18
C ILE A 33 17.03 -1.91 22.31
N THR A 34 17.18 -2.72 23.36
CA THR A 34 16.38 -3.92 23.60
C THR A 34 15.70 -3.91 24.98
N GLY A 35 14.93 -4.95 25.29
CA GLY A 35 14.23 -5.14 26.56
C GLY A 35 12.76 -5.58 26.35
N LEU A 36 12.05 -5.90 27.39
CA LEU A 36 10.65 -6.40 27.35
C LEU A 36 9.72 -5.42 26.62
N SER A 37 8.64 -5.93 26.03
CA SER A 37 7.58 -5.09 25.45
C SER A 37 7.01 -4.14 26.51
N GLY A 38 6.91 -2.84 26.16
CA GLY A 38 6.47 -1.80 27.12
C GLY A 38 7.50 -1.44 28.20
N SER A 39 8.77 -1.81 28.07
CA SER A 39 9.85 -1.39 29.01
C SER A 39 10.26 0.07 28.87
N GLY A 40 10.01 0.73 27.72
CA GLY A 40 10.36 2.13 27.46
C GLY A 40 11.38 2.33 26.34
N LYS A 41 11.65 1.32 25.53
CA LYS A 41 12.57 1.38 24.36
C LYS A 41 12.23 2.49 23.39
N SER A 42 11.00 2.49 22.89
CA SER A 42 10.52 3.49 21.93
C SER A 42 10.44 4.87 22.55
N SER A 43 10.14 4.96 23.86
CA SER A 43 10.17 6.23 24.60
C SER A 43 11.57 6.84 24.65
N LEU A 44 12.62 6.01 24.78
CA LEU A 44 14.00 6.50 24.71
C LEU A 44 14.40 6.86 23.28
N ALA A 45 14.19 5.95 22.31
CA ALA A 45 14.66 6.12 20.94
C ALA A 45 13.91 7.21 20.18
N PHE A 46 12.55 7.15 20.17
CA PHE A 46 11.70 8.03 19.36
C PHE A 46 11.22 9.24 20.14
N ASP A 47 10.59 9.04 21.31
CA ASP A 47 9.96 10.13 22.04
C ASP A 47 10.98 11.01 22.79
N THR A 48 12.24 10.58 22.92
CA THR A 48 13.32 11.36 23.57
C THR A 48 14.40 11.77 22.55
N ILE A 49 15.16 10.81 21.99
CA ILE A 49 16.34 11.12 21.16
C ILE A 49 15.92 11.70 19.81
N PHE A 50 14.99 11.03 19.10
CA PHE A 50 14.49 11.52 17.81
C PHE A 50 13.75 12.85 17.98
N ALA A 51 12.84 12.95 18.94
CA ALA A 51 12.04 14.14 19.17
C ALA A 51 12.92 15.38 19.44
N GLU A 52 13.96 15.24 20.26
CA GLU A 52 14.90 16.35 20.54
C GLU A 52 15.75 16.69 19.30
N GLY A 53 16.21 15.68 18.56
CA GLY A 53 16.97 15.90 17.33
C GLY A 53 16.14 16.62 16.26
N GLN A 54 14.88 16.22 16.07
CA GLN A 54 13.94 16.87 15.16
C GLN A 54 13.63 18.31 15.62
N ARG A 55 13.38 18.52 16.91
CA ARG A 55 13.15 19.85 17.49
C ARG A 55 14.31 20.81 17.20
N ARG A 56 15.56 20.38 17.43
CA ARG A 56 16.75 21.18 17.13
C ARG A 56 16.91 21.49 15.66
N TYR A 57 16.58 20.53 14.80
CA TYR A 57 16.64 20.73 13.34
C TYR A 57 15.64 21.81 12.91
N ILE A 58 14.39 21.74 13.40
CA ILE A 58 13.35 22.75 13.12
C ILE A 58 13.72 24.13 13.68
N GLU A 59 14.42 24.21 14.80
CA GLU A 59 14.91 25.48 15.35
C GLU A 59 15.90 26.22 14.43
N THR A 60 16.58 25.49 13.54
CA THR A 60 17.49 26.11 12.55
C THR A 60 16.74 26.83 11.43
N PHE A 61 15.43 26.59 11.26
CA PHE A 61 14.63 27.23 10.22
C PHE A 61 14.27 28.68 10.54
N SER A 62 13.90 29.44 9.51
CA SER A 62 13.40 30.81 9.67
C SER A 62 12.15 30.86 10.57
N ALA A 63 11.91 32.01 11.22
CA ALA A 63 10.74 32.20 12.08
C ALA A 63 9.42 31.94 11.33
N TYR A 64 9.35 32.26 10.03
CA TYR A 64 8.21 31.98 9.18
C TYR A 64 7.97 30.47 9.01
N ALA A 65 9.02 29.71 8.67
CA ALA A 65 8.92 28.26 8.51
C ALA A 65 8.56 27.56 9.85
N ARG A 66 9.12 28.04 10.99
CA ARG A 66 8.76 27.52 12.32
C ARG A 66 7.30 27.74 12.69
N ASN A 67 6.74 28.90 12.39
CA ASN A 67 5.31 29.18 12.62
C ASN A 67 4.40 28.28 11.76
N PHE A 68 4.88 27.86 10.59
CA PHE A 68 4.15 26.95 9.69
C PHE A 68 4.24 25.50 10.12
N LEU A 69 5.40 25.07 10.64
CA LEU A 69 5.67 23.69 11.07
C LEU A 69 5.18 23.40 12.51
N GLY A 70 4.81 24.45 13.26
CA GLY A 70 4.42 24.35 14.67
C GLY A 70 5.61 24.24 15.63
N ASN A 71 5.39 24.60 16.89
CA ASN A 71 6.38 24.43 17.95
C ASN A 71 6.32 22.99 18.46
N LEU A 72 7.39 22.22 18.25
CA LEU A 72 7.54 20.93 18.89
C LEU A 72 7.85 21.12 20.39
N GLU A 73 7.10 20.42 21.23
CA GLU A 73 7.38 20.39 22.66
C GLU A 73 8.73 19.72 22.92
N ARG A 74 9.49 20.27 23.85
CA ARG A 74 10.74 19.63 24.28
C ARG A 74 10.40 18.37 25.08
N PRO A 75 11.03 17.21 24.75
CA PRO A 75 10.87 16.02 25.56
C PRO A 75 11.34 16.25 27.00
N ASP A 76 10.75 15.54 27.96
CA ASP A 76 11.15 15.61 29.36
C ASP A 76 12.50 14.92 29.57
N VAL A 77 13.56 15.72 29.38
CA VAL A 77 14.96 15.32 29.49
C VAL A 77 15.78 16.50 29.97
N ASP A 78 16.75 16.23 30.84
CA ASP A 78 17.61 17.32 31.38
C ASP A 78 18.51 17.87 30.28
N LYS A 79 19.27 17.02 29.60
CA LYS A 79 20.23 17.43 28.57
C LYS A 79 20.50 16.29 27.58
N ILE A 80 20.65 16.61 26.28
CA ILE A 80 21.20 15.71 25.27
C ILE A 80 22.33 16.44 24.53
N THR A 81 23.49 15.79 24.40
CA THR A 81 24.64 16.31 23.62
C THR A 81 25.09 15.31 22.57
N GLY A 82 25.86 15.79 21.58
CA GLY A 82 26.43 14.94 20.52
C GLY A 82 25.45 14.50 19.45
N LEU A 83 24.23 15.09 19.37
CA LEU A 83 23.27 14.75 18.32
C LEU A 83 23.72 15.28 16.97
N SER A 84 23.74 14.40 15.97
CA SER A 84 23.75 14.72 14.53
C SER A 84 22.33 14.97 14.01
N PRO A 85 22.15 15.44 12.77
CA PRO A 85 20.83 15.41 12.11
C PRO A 85 20.22 14.02 12.20
N VAL A 86 18.93 13.96 12.56
CA VAL A 86 18.26 12.68 12.86
C VAL A 86 17.24 12.31 11.80
N ILE A 87 17.25 11.03 11.40
CA ILE A 87 16.28 10.44 10.48
C ILE A 87 15.65 9.23 11.16
N SER A 88 14.33 9.19 11.23
CA SER A 88 13.61 8.00 11.73
C SER A 88 13.01 7.17 10.59
N ILE A 89 13.11 5.85 10.73
CA ILE A 89 12.53 4.89 9.80
C ILE A 89 11.58 3.98 10.58
N GLU A 90 10.31 4.42 10.66
CA GLU A 90 9.25 3.71 11.37
C GLU A 90 8.46 2.80 10.44
N GLN A 91 7.76 1.82 11.02
CA GLN A 91 6.90 0.87 10.29
C GLN A 91 5.58 1.46 9.78
N LYS A 92 5.12 2.58 10.34
CA LYS A 92 3.81 3.12 9.97
C LYS A 92 3.77 3.52 8.51
N THR A 93 3.03 2.75 7.71
CA THR A 93 2.69 3.10 6.33
C THR A 93 1.65 4.20 6.35
N THR A 94 2.08 5.42 6.17
CA THR A 94 1.18 6.59 6.13
C THR A 94 0.72 6.91 4.71
N ASN A 95 1.39 6.38 3.68
CA ASN A 95 1.11 6.76 2.31
C ASN A 95 0.00 5.91 1.68
N LYS A 96 -1.24 6.41 1.76
CA LYS A 96 -2.41 5.84 1.09
C LYS A 96 -2.63 6.39 -0.32
N ASN A 97 -1.71 7.20 -0.82
CA ASN A 97 -1.85 7.80 -2.15
C ASN A 97 -1.75 6.68 -3.22
N PRO A 98 -2.79 6.45 -4.03
CA PRO A 98 -2.78 5.40 -5.05
C PRO A 98 -1.78 5.66 -6.19
N ARG A 99 -1.22 6.86 -6.26
CA ARG A 99 -0.18 7.24 -7.23
C ARG A 99 1.25 6.98 -6.74
N SER A 100 1.43 6.69 -5.44
CA SER A 100 2.74 6.35 -4.90
C SER A 100 3.07 4.88 -5.20
N THR A 101 4.24 4.66 -5.79
CA THR A 101 4.76 3.32 -6.12
C THR A 101 6.16 3.14 -5.56
N VAL A 102 6.66 1.91 -5.54
CA VAL A 102 8.05 1.62 -5.18
C VAL A 102 9.01 2.50 -5.98
N GLY A 103 8.83 2.55 -7.31
CA GLY A 103 9.69 3.35 -8.19
C GLY A 103 9.68 4.85 -7.91
N THR A 104 8.52 5.43 -7.52
CA THR A 104 8.46 6.86 -7.17
C THR A 104 9.00 7.14 -5.77
N THR A 105 8.87 6.20 -4.83
CA THR A 105 9.38 6.35 -3.47
C THR A 105 10.91 6.22 -3.42
N THR A 106 11.50 5.40 -4.30
CA THR A 106 12.95 5.18 -4.41
C THR A 106 13.63 6.11 -5.41
N GLU A 107 12.88 6.99 -6.06
CA GLU A 107 13.33 7.87 -7.15
C GLU A 107 13.84 7.12 -8.41
N ILE A 108 13.84 5.79 -8.42
CA ILE A 108 14.28 4.99 -9.56
C ILE A 108 13.45 5.30 -10.81
N TYR A 109 12.14 5.53 -10.63
CA TYR A 109 11.27 5.88 -11.76
C TYR A 109 11.62 7.25 -12.38
N ASP A 110 12.15 8.19 -11.60
CA ASP A 110 12.58 9.50 -12.09
C ASP A 110 13.81 9.38 -12.99
N TYR A 111 14.77 8.54 -12.62
CA TYR A 111 15.91 8.20 -13.47
C TYR A 111 15.49 7.42 -14.72
N LEU A 112 14.53 6.50 -14.62
CA LEU A 112 13.98 5.81 -15.80
C LEU A 112 13.31 6.77 -16.76
N ARG A 113 12.51 7.74 -16.28
CA ARG A 113 11.91 8.78 -17.12
C ARG A 113 12.97 9.59 -17.87
N LEU A 114 14.06 9.93 -17.17
CA LEU A 114 15.18 10.64 -17.77
C LEU A 114 15.89 9.77 -18.82
N LEU A 115 16.11 8.50 -18.54
CA LEU A 115 16.72 7.54 -19.45
C LEU A 115 15.89 7.41 -20.75
N TYR A 116 14.58 7.22 -20.64
CA TYR A 116 13.67 7.11 -21.79
C TYR A 116 13.57 8.41 -22.59
N ALA A 117 13.60 9.56 -21.94
CA ALA A 117 13.58 10.86 -22.61
C ALA A 117 14.88 11.14 -23.40
N ARG A 118 16.03 10.61 -22.94
CA ARG A 118 17.34 10.88 -23.56
C ARG A 118 17.82 9.79 -24.51
N ALA A 119 17.52 8.54 -24.22
CA ALA A 119 18.01 7.37 -24.95
C ALA A 119 16.92 6.58 -25.66
N GLY A 120 15.64 6.75 -25.32
CA GLY A 120 14.53 6.03 -25.91
C GLY A 120 14.39 6.23 -27.41
N THR A 121 13.99 5.20 -28.12
CA THR A 121 13.67 5.24 -29.55
C THR A 121 12.16 5.25 -29.71
N ALA A 122 11.64 6.26 -30.41
CA ALA A 122 10.22 6.43 -30.67
C ALA A 122 9.73 5.52 -31.80
N TYR A 123 8.58 4.89 -31.60
CA TYR A 123 7.85 4.15 -32.61
C TYR A 123 6.45 4.76 -32.78
N SER A 124 5.86 4.59 -33.95
CA SER A 124 4.48 5.01 -34.17
C SER A 124 3.51 4.01 -33.55
N TYR A 125 2.54 4.49 -32.78
CA TYR A 125 1.47 3.61 -32.25
C TYR A 125 0.41 3.25 -33.31
N LEU A 126 0.48 3.88 -34.53
CA LEU A 126 -0.42 3.59 -35.63
C LEU A 126 0.19 2.56 -36.60
N SER A 127 1.43 2.76 -37.05
CA SER A 127 2.10 1.90 -38.04
C SER A 127 3.03 0.87 -37.39
N GLY A 128 3.51 1.11 -36.16
CA GLY A 128 4.56 0.30 -35.52
C GLY A 128 5.98 0.64 -35.99
N GLU A 129 6.13 1.51 -36.97
CA GLU A 129 7.44 1.88 -37.56
C GLU A 129 8.23 2.83 -36.65
N LYS A 130 9.58 2.75 -36.77
CA LYS A 130 10.49 3.66 -36.08
C LYS A 130 10.29 5.09 -36.60
N MET A 131 10.05 6.01 -35.69
CA MET A 131 9.92 7.42 -36.04
C MET A 131 11.27 8.04 -36.40
N VAL A 132 11.25 8.91 -37.38
CA VAL A 132 12.44 9.56 -37.93
C VAL A 132 12.38 11.06 -37.74
N LYS A 133 13.54 11.67 -37.65
CA LYS A 133 13.75 13.12 -37.60
C LYS A 133 14.73 13.49 -38.68
N TYR A 134 14.35 14.40 -39.55
CA TYR A 134 15.19 14.81 -40.66
C TYR A 134 15.75 16.23 -40.46
N THR A 135 17.03 16.44 -40.81
CA THR A 135 17.56 17.80 -40.97
C THR A 135 17.12 18.35 -42.33
N GLU A 136 17.15 19.68 -42.48
CA GLU A 136 16.80 20.31 -43.79
C GLU A 136 17.68 19.82 -44.92
N GLU A 137 18.99 19.66 -44.65
CA GLU A 137 19.95 19.13 -45.62
C GLU A 137 19.57 17.69 -46.04
N LYS A 138 19.22 16.84 -45.08
CA LYS A 138 18.85 15.46 -45.41
C LYS A 138 17.53 15.38 -46.18
N VAL A 139 16.58 16.25 -45.86
CA VAL A 139 15.33 16.36 -46.64
C VAL A 139 15.60 16.79 -48.07
N LEU A 140 16.45 17.79 -48.28
CA LEU A 140 16.85 18.21 -49.62
C LEU A 140 17.57 17.11 -50.41
N GLU A 141 18.49 16.38 -49.77
CA GLU A 141 19.18 15.24 -50.35
C GLU A 141 18.18 14.17 -50.81
N MET A 142 17.26 13.79 -49.95
CA MET A 142 16.22 12.78 -50.26
C MET A 142 15.27 13.24 -51.38
N ILE A 143 14.89 14.52 -51.40
CA ILE A 143 14.06 15.06 -52.50
C ILE A 143 14.83 15.03 -53.84
N LEU A 144 16.11 15.35 -53.83
CA LEU A 144 16.95 15.32 -55.02
C LEU A 144 17.18 13.88 -55.51
N ASP A 145 17.37 12.93 -54.64
CA ASP A 145 17.59 11.52 -54.99
C ASP A 145 16.29 10.85 -55.52
N ASP A 146 15.15 11.08 -54.86
CA ASP A 146 13.90 10.37 -55.16
C ASP A 146 13.06 11.03 -56.24
N TYR A 147 13.17 12.37 -56.46
CA TYR A 147 12.28 13.13 -57.36
C TYR A 147 13.05 13.87 -58.47
N ASN A 148 14.30 13.50 -58.73
CA ASN A 148 15.10 14.18 -59.77
C ASN A 148 14.45 14.13 -61.15
N GLY A 149 14.27 15.27 -61.77
CA GLY A 149 13.61 15.40 -63.08
C GLY A 149 12.09 15.38 -63.04
N MET A 150 11.46 15.12 -61.87
CA MET A 150 10.00 15.06 -61.69
C MET A 150 9.44 16.43 -61.31
N ALA A 151 8.17 16.65 -61.65
CA ALA A 151 7.39 17.80 -61.17
C ALA A 151 6.75 17.42 -59.86
N ILE A 152 6.97 18.22 -58.81
CA ILE A 152 6.47 18.00 -57.45
C ILE A 152 5.64 19.17 -56.92
N TYR A 153 4.76 18.86 -56.00
CA TYR A 153 4.12 19.82 -55.09
C TYR A 153 4.83 19.77 -53.75
N ILE A 154 5.16 20.94 -53.22
CA ILE A 154 5.68 21.10 -51.84
C ILE A 154 4.53 21.63 -51.01
N LEU A 155 4.12 20.83 -50.02
CA LEU A 155 2.96 21.09 -49.20
C LEU A 155 3.36 21.33 -47.74
N ALA A 156 2.68 22.28 -47.09
CA ALA A 156 2.84 22.54 -45.67
C ALA A 156 1.55 22.07 -44.92
N PRO A 157 1.60 21.07 -44.05
CA PRO A 157 0.47 20.62 -43.30
C PRO A 157 0.08 21.65 -42.22
N LEU A 158 -1.20 22.12 -42.24
CA LEU A 158 -1.70 23.14 -41.34
C LEU A 158 -2.76 22.59 -40.38
N VAL A 159 -3.59 21.65 -40.86
CA VAL A 159 -4.63 21.00 -40.07
C VAL A 159 -4.56 19.50 -40.33
N ARG A 160 -4.59 18.70 -39.24
CA ARG A 160 -4.66 17.23 -39.31
C ARG A 160 -5.77 16.68 -38.43
N GLN A 161 -6.71 15.96 -39.07
CA GLN A 161 -7.80 15.22 -38.41
C GLN A 161 -8.60 16.07 -37.39
N ARG A 162 -8.90 17.32 -37.70
CA ARG A 162 -9.67 18.20 -36.82
C ARG A 162 -10.94 18.73 -37.47
N LYS A 163 -12.03 18.81 -36.67
CA LYS A 163 -13.29 19.42 -37.10
C LYS A 163 -13.17 20.95 -37.14
N GLY A 164 -13.83 21.57 -38.11
CA GLY A 164 -13.90 23.01 -38.20
C GLY A 164 -14.19 23.52 -39.61
N HIS A 165 -14.72 24.71 -39.74
CA HIS A 165 -14.98 25.31 -41.06
C HIS A 165 -13.79 26.02 -41.68
N TYR A 166 -12.75 26.32 -40.92
CA TYR A 166 -11.43 26.86 -41.35
C TYR A 166 -11.43 28.10 -42.27
N ARG A 167 -12.53 28.87 -42.28
CA ARG A 167 -12.66 30.07 -43.14
C ARG A 167 -11.55 31.08 -42.89
N GLU A 168 -11.22 31.35 -41.65
CA GLU A 168 -10.14 32.30 -41.28
C GLU A 168 -8.76 31.82 -41.74
N LEU A 169 -8.53 30.53 -41.72
CA LEU A 169 -7.29 29.90 -42.20
C LEU A 169 -7.16 30.11 -43.69
N PHE A 170 -8.17 29.78 -44.49
CA PHE A 170 -8.16 30.00 -45.94
C PHE A 170 -8.00 31.47 -46.30
N GLU A 171 -8.66 32.39 -45.61
CA GLU A 171 -8.45 33.83 -45.84
C GLU A 171 -7.05 34.31 -45.47
N SER A 172 -6.46 33.76 -44.41
CA SER A 172 -5.09 34.05 -44.00
C SER A 172 -4.08 33.57 -45.04
N LEU A 173 -4.26 32.34 -45.54
CA LEU A 173 -3.42 31.78 -46.62
C LEU A 173 -3.49 32.65 -47.87
N ARG A 174 -4.69 33.07 -48.29
CA ARG A 174 -4.89 33.95 -49.43
C ARG A 174 -4.20 35.32 -49.26
N ARG A 175 -4.29 35.92 -48.07
CA ARG A 175 -3.60 37.20 -47.77
C ARG A 175 -2.09 37.05 -47.81
N LYS A 176 -1.54 35.85 -47.50
CA LYS A 176 -0.10 35.55 -47.60
C LYS A 176 0.34 35.20 -49.01
N GLY A 177 -0.58 35.21 -50.03
CA GLY A 177 -0.30 34.97 -51.41
C GLY A 177 -0.30 33.52 -51.87
N TYR A 178 -0.79 32.58 -51.06
CA TYR A 178 -0.95 31.18 -51.47
C TYR A 178 -2.20 31.05 -52.34
N LEU A 179 -2.07 30.40 -53.50
CA LEU A 179 -3.15 30.26 -54.48
C LEU A 179 -3.93 28.94 -54.30
N TYR A 180 -3.24 27.90 -53.85
CA TYR A 180 -3.80 26.53 -53.77
C TYR A 180 -3.67 25.97 -52.36
N VAL A 181 -4.63 25.12 -51.99
CA VAL A 181 -4.64 24.34 -50.77
C VAL A 181 -5.11 22.91 -51.12
N ARG A 182 -4.52 21.94 -50.44
CA ARG A 182 -5.00 20.55 -50.53
C ARG A 182 -5.91 20.30 -49.33
N VAL A 183 -7.16 19.91 -49.57
CA VAL A 183 -8.17 19.63 -48.56
C VAL A 183 -8.61 18.18 -48.73
N ASP A 184 -8.45 17.36 -47.71
CA ASP A 184 -8.82 15.94 -47.69
C ASP A 184 -8.32 15.14 -48.90
N GLY A 185 -7.13 15.49 -49.40
CA GLY A 185 -6.49 14.80 -50.49
C GLY A 185 -6.62 15.54 -51.87
N GLU A 186 -7.54 16.50 -52.00
CA GLU A 186 -7.79 17.22 -53.25
C GLU A 186 -7.19 18.62 -53.25
N ILE A 187 -6.41 18.94 -54.32
CA ILE A 187 -5.84 20.30 -54.49
C ILE A 187 -6.93 21.20 -55.08
N GLN A 188 -7.23 22.29 -54.37
CA GLN A 188 -8.26 23.28 -54.77
C GLN A 188 -7.69 24.70 -54.72
N GLU A 189 -8.22 25.57 -55.56
CA GLU A 189 -7.90 27.00 -55.53
C GLU A 189 -8.56 27.69 -54.32
N ILE A 190 -7.84 28.53 -53.61
CA ILE A 190 -8.34 29.29 -52.48
C ILE A 190 -9.26 30.41 -52.93
N THR A 191 -10.56 30.23 -52.92
CA THR A 191 -11.55 31.22 -53.30
C THR A 191 -12.00 32.08 -52.11
N ARG A 192 -12.56 33.27 -52.38
CA ARG A 192 -13.09 34.19 -51.35
C ARG A 192 -14.28 33.53 -50.63
N GLY A 193 -14.17 33.41 -49.30
CA GLY A 193 -15.19 32.81 -48.48
C GLY A 193 -15.18 31.27 -48.41
N MET A 194 -14.15 30.62 -48.92
CA MET A 194 -13.93 29.16 -48.83
C MET A 194 -14.08 28.69 -47.42
N LYS A 195 -14.78 27.56 -47.22
CA LYS A 195 -15.00 26.93 -45.95
C LYS A 195 -15.07 25.40 -46.10
N ALA A 196 -14.58 24.68 -45.13
CA ALA A 196 -14.75 23.22 -44.98
C ALA A 196 -16.02 22.86 -44.20
N ASP A 197 -16.43 21.59 -44.22
CA ASP A 197 -17.59 21.10 -43.47
C ASP A 197 -17.26 21.09 -41.94
N ARG A 198 -18.02 21.86 -41.17
CA ARG A 198 -17.82 22.03 -39.72
C ARG A 198 -17.82 20.73 -38.91
N TYR A 199 -18.55 19.73 -39.38
CA TYR A 199 -18.84 18.50 -38.62
C TYR A 199 -17.89 17.34 -38.98
N LYS A 200 -17.12 17.44 -40.06
CA LYS A 200 -16.15 16.44 -40.50
C LYS A 200 -14.74 16.76 -40.02
N ASN A 201 -13.93 15.72 -39.86
CA ASN A 201 -12.48 15.90 -39.66
C ASN A 201 -11.81 16.19 -40.98
N HIS A 202 -10.96 17.20 -41.00
CA HIS A 202 -10.27 17.66 -42.21
C HIS A 202 -8.76 17.56 -42.06
N ASN A 203 -8.08 17.25 -43.19
CA ASN A 203 -6.65 17.45 -43.39
C ASN A 203 -6.50 18.63 -44.38
N ILE A 204 -5.75 19.64 -43.98
CA ILE A 204 -5.56 20.85 -44.81
C ILE A 204 -4.07 21.15 -44.91
N GLU A 205 -3.55 21.13 -46.13
CA GLU A 205 -2.15 21.44 -46.46
C GLU A 205 -2.11 22.65 -47.40
N ALA A 206 -1.25 23.64 -47.10
CA ALA A 206 -0.98 24.74 -48.02
C ALA A 206 -0.03 24.29 -49.12
N VAL A 207 -0.36 24.54 -50.37
CA VAL A 207 0.56 24.34 -51.48
C VAL A 207 1.54 25.52 -51.53
N ILE A 208 2.79 25.26 -51.14
CA ILE A 208 3.83 26.27 -51.04
C ILE A 208 4.44 26.57 -52.39
N ASP A 209 4.76 25.50 -53.12
CA ASP A 209 5.34 25.65 -54.48
C ASP A 209 4.99 24.41 -55.33
N LYS A 210 5.05 24.64 -56.68
CA LYS A 210 4.99 23.61 -57.71
C LYS A 210 6.18 23.79 -58.61
N LEU A 211 7.11 22.85 -58.55
CA LEU A 211 8.36 22.98 -59.31
C LEU A 211 8.81 21.63 -59.90
N LYS A 212 9.70 21.71 -60.86
CA LYS A 212 10.41 20.53 -61.40
C LYS A 212 11.78 20.49 -60.76
N VAL A 213 12.13 19.37 -60.13
CA VAL A 213 13.44 19.19 -59.47
C VAL A 213 14.55 19.14 -60.53
N GLN A 214 15.54 20.07 -60.46
CA GLN A 214 16.58 20.25 -61.48
C GLN A 214 18.00 20.17 -60.91
N GLY A 215 18.37 19.16 -60.15
CA GLY A 215 19.75 18.94 -59.68
C GLY A 215 20.12 19.64 -58.37
N LYS A 216 21.40 19.49 -57.93
CA LYS A 216 21.88 19.83 -56.58
C LYS A 216 21.88 21.32 -56.22
N ASP A 217 21.87 22.25 -57.20
CA ASP A 217 21.97 23.69 -56.95
C ASP A 217 20.65 24.45 -57.14
N ASP A 218 19.53 23.80 -56.92
CA ASP A 218 18.20 24.41 -57.03
C ASP A 218 17.88 25.29 -55.81
N GLU A 219 18.27 26.54 -55.87
CA GLU A 219 18.01 27.58 -54.88
C GLU A 219 16.49 27.76 -54.60
N ARG A 220 15.66 27.55 -55.64
CA ARG A 220 14.20 27.63 -55.50
C ARG A 220 13.66 26.49 -54.64
N LEU A 221 14.17 25.27 -54.88
CA LEU A 221 13.81 24.11 -54.06
C LEU A 221 14.18 24.34 -52.58
N LYS A 222 15.41 24.81 -52.31
CA LYS A 222 15.86 25.12 -50.93
C LYS A 222 14.95 26.14 -50.26
N LYS A 223 14.62 27.23 -50.89
CA LYS A 223 13.73 28.27 -50.36
C LYS A 223 12.30 27.74 -50.13
N SER A 224 11.75 26.96 -51.06
CA SER A 224 10.41 26.40 -50.96
C SER A 224 10.31 25.38 -49.83
N VAL A 225 11.34 24.55 -49.63
CA VAL A 225 11.43 23.62 -48.48
C VAL A 225 11.48 24.39 -47.15
N GLN A 226 12.29 25.45 -47.05
CA GLN A 226 12.36 26.27 -45.84
C GLN A 226 11.03 26.97 -45.51
N ILE A 227 10.35 27.50 -46.52
CA ILE A 227 9.04 28.14 -46.35
C ILE A 227 8.01 27.11 -45.94
N ALA A 228 8.02 25.91 -46.54
CA ALA A 228 7.10 24.83 -46.21
C ALA A 228 7.29 24.37 -44.76
N MET A 229 8.52 24.14 -44.33
CA MET A 229 8.85 23.78 -42.97
C MET A 229 8.45 24.86 -41.96
N LYS A 230 8.66 26.14 -42.31
CA LYS A 230 8.25 27.26 -41.45
C LYS A 230 6.72 27.37 -41.30
N GLN A 231 5.97 27.19 -42.40
CA GLN A 231 4.49 27.23 -42.34
C GLN A 231 3.88 25.99 -41.71
N GLY A 232 4.48 24.80 -41.95
CA GLY A 232 4.03 23.50 -41.40
C GLY A 232 4.59 23.18 -40.03
N ASP A 233 5.12 24.18 -39.29
CA ASP A 233 5.66 23.99 -37.93
C ASP A 233 6.73 22.89 -37.86
N GLY A 234 7.65 22.89 -38.81
CA GLY A 234 8.75 21.93 -38.94
C GLY A 234 8.40 20.68 -39.74
N ALA A 235 7.21 20.59 -40.28
CA ALA A 235 6.81 19.48 -41.17
C ALA A 235 6.54 19.96 -42.59
N LEU A 236 6.86 19.13 -43.57
CA LEU A 236 6.48 19.32 -44.97
C LEU A 236 6.09 18.01 -45.63
N MET A 237 5.37 18.09 -46.72
CA MET A 237 4.94 16.94 -47.52
C MET A 237 5.35 17.17 -48.98
N ILE A 238 5.82 16.13 -49.65
CA ILE A 238 6.13 16.11 -51.06
C ILE A 238 5.20 15.16 -51.77
N MET A 239 4.65 15.63 -52.89
CA MET A 239 3.74 14.82 -53.72
C MET A 239 4.19 15.00 -55.18
N ALA A 240 4.43 13.92 -55.92
CA ALA A 240 4.68 14.00 -57.35
C ALA A 240 3.38 14.43 -58.06
N LYS A 241 3.51 15.23 -59.13
CA LYS A 241 2.36 15.81 -59.86
C LYS A 241 1.44 14.72 -60.44
N ASP A 242 2.02 13.57 -60.80
CA ASP A 242 1.32 12.46 -61.49
C ASP A 242 1.03 11.28 -60.53
N SER A 243 1.10 11.51 -59.20
CA SER A 243 0.82 10.53 -58.18
C SER A 243 0.11 11.17 -57.01
N ASP A 244 -0.82 10.40 -56.38
CA ASP A 244 -1.52 10.79 -55.16
C ASP A 244 -0.71 10.42 -53.89
N GLU A 245 0.39 9.71 -54.04
CA GLU A 245 1.28 9.36 -52.95
C GLU A 245 2.00 10.56 -52.37
N VAL A 246 1.93 10.69 -51.08
CA VAL A 246 2.53 11.79 -50.34
C VAL A 246 3.59 11.25 -49.39
N ARG A 247 4.81 11.82 -49.54
CA ARG A 247 5.89 11.53 -48.61
C ARG A 247 6.01 12.63 -47.58
N ASN A 248 6.03 12.24 -46.30
CA ASN A 248 6.11 13.17 -45.20
C ASN A 248 7.56 13.36 -44.72
N PHE A 249 7.90 14.59 -44.34
CA PHE A 249 9.19 14.97 -43.74
C PHE A 249 8.96 15.92 -42.59
N SER A 250 9.76 15.77 -41.53
CA SER A 250 9.66 16.66 -40.37
C SER A 250 10.99 16.80 -39.64
N LYS A 251 11.22 17.98 -39.10
CA LYS A 251 12.27 18.24 -38.09
C LYS A 251 11.96 17.64 -36.74
N ARG A 252 10.70 17.29 -36.50
CA ARG A 252 10.24 16.57 -35.28
C ARG A 252 10.20 15.07 -35.58
N LEU A 253 10.16 14.28 -34.53
CA LEU A 253 9.92 12.83 -34.63
C LEU A 253 8.60 12.60 -35.36
N MET A 254 8.64 11.89 -36.46
CA MET A 254 7.49 11.66 -37.31
C MET A 254 7.51 10.23 -37.87
N ASP A 255 6.32 9.66 -37.96
CA ASP A 255 6.05 8.41 -38.66
C ASP A 255 6.15 8.68 -40.18
N PRO A 256 7.09 8.03 -40.90
CA PRO A 256 7.27 8.26 -42.34
C PRO A 256 6.06 7.84 -43.18
N VAL A 257 5.25 6.88 -42.70
CA VAL A 257 4.09 6.33 -43.40
C VAL A 257 2.86 7.21 -43.20
N THR A 258 2.49 7.44 -41.93
CA THR A 258 1.24 8.14 -41.58
C THR A 258 1.41 9.65 -41.45
N GLY A 259 2.64 10.14 -41.37
CA GLY A 259 2.95 11.54 -41.11
C GLY A 259 2.61 12.03 -39.70
N MET A 260 2.20 11.13 -38.81
CA MET A 260 1.95 11.46 -37.40
C MET A 260 3.27 11.88 -36.74
N SER A 261 3.24 12.93 -35.95
CA SER A 261 4.44 13.48 -35.30
C SER A 261 4.27 13.54 -33.77
N TYR A 262 5.36 13.20 -33.08
CA TYR A 262 5.46 13.41 -31.64
C TYR A 262 6.22 14.69 -31.32
N GLY A 263 5.90 15.29 -30.15
CA GLY A 263 6.72 16.33 -29.56
C GLY A 263 8.12 15.83 -29.19
N GLU A 264 9.02 16.73 -28.82
CA GLU A 264 10.32 16.33 -28.28
C GLU A 264 10.10 15.59 -26.93
N PRO A 265 10.77 14.42 -26.73
CA PRO A 265 10.59 13.66 -25.52
C PRO A 265 11.18 14.39 -24.30
N ALA A 266 10.31 14.80 -23.39
CA ALA A 266 10.69 15.34 -22.09
C ALA A 266 10.38 14.31 -20.98
N PRO A 267 11.06 14.34 -19.83
CA PRO A 267 10.78 13.41 -18.72
C PRO A 267 9.33 13.40 -18.26
N ASN A 268 8.59 14.51 -18.41
CA ASN A 268 7.18 14.62 -18.07
C ASN A 268 6.27 13.76 -18.95
N LEU A 269 6.67 13.50 -20.21
CA LEU A 269 5.95 12.60 -21.11
C LEU A 269 5.89 11.17 -20.56
N PHE A 270 6.86 10.77 -19.78
CA PHE A 270 6.96 9.43 -19.18
C PHE A 270 6.46 9.38 -17.73
N SER A 271 5.82 10.44 -17.24
CA SER A 271 5.28 10.51 -15.89
C SER A 271 3.78 10.27 -15.89
N PHE A 272 3.35 9.24 -15.17
CA PHE A 272 1.93 9.00 -14.93
C PHE A 272 1.30 10.00 -13.94
N ASN A 273 2.11 10.85 -13.30
CA ASN A 273 1.66 11.94 -12.43
C ASN A 273 1.58 13.28 -13.17
N SER A 274 2.06 13.34 -14.42
CA SER A 274 1.97 14.53 -15.28
C SER A 274 0.80 14.39 -16.26
N PRO A 275 0.02 15.45 -16.52
CA PRO A 275 -1.01 15.44 -17.56
C PRO A 275 -0.47 15.14 -18.96
N GLU A 276 0.81 15.43 -19.21
CA GLU A 276 1.49 15.16 -20.48
C GLU A 276 1.69 13.67 -20.74
N GLY A 277 1.98 12.87 -19.69
CA GLY A 277 2.27 11.45 -19.80
C GLY A 277 1.15 10.54 -19.36
N ALA A 278 0.27 10.99 -18.46
CA ALA A 278 -0.78 10.17 -17.87
C ALA A 278 -1.82 9.72 -18.90
N CYS A 279 -2.26 8.47 -18.79
CA CYS A 279 -3.43 7.98 -19.52
C CYS A 279 -4.64 8.89 -19.26
N PRO A 280 -5.31 9.41 -20.28
CA PRO A 280 -6.42 10.36 -20.11
C PRO A 280 -7.64 9.74 -19.44
N HIS A 281 -7.87 8.44 -19.62
CA HIS A 281 -9.02 7.73 -19.06
C HIS A 281 -8.86 7.49 -17.55
N CYS A 282 -7.77 6.85 -17.12
CA CYS A 282 -7.53 6.57 -15.68
C CYS A 282 -6.73 7.65 -14.96
N LYS A 283 -6.36 8.73 -15.63
CA LYS A 283 -5.56 9.85 -15.08
C LYS A 283 -4.28 9.38 -14.37
N GLY A 284 -3.63 8.35 -14.92
CA GLY A 284 -2.38 7.79 -14.39
C GLY A 284 -2.53 6.76 -13.27
N LEU A 285 -3.74 6.35 -12.93
CA LEU A 285 -3.97 5.35 -11.87
C LEU A 285 -3.75 3.90 -12.34
N GLY A 286 -3.88 3.64 -13.65
CA GLY A 286 -3.80 2.29 -14.22
C GLY A 286 -5.08 1.46 -14.05
N CYS A 287 -5.98 1.91 -13.19
CA CYS A 287 -7.27 1.29 -12.91
C CYS A 287 -8.36 2.34 -12.82
N VAL A 288 -9.58 1.92 -12.98
CA VAL A 288 -10.78 2.75 -12.87
C VAL A 288 -11.78 2.11 -11.92
N ASN A 289 -12.51 2.93 -11.19
CA ASN A 289 -13.63 2.45 -10.41
C ASN A 289 -14.84 2.30 -11.33
N GLU A 290 -15.24 1.06 -11.55
CA GLU A 290 -16.43 0.72 -12.32
C GLU A 290 -17.49 0.06 -11.45
N ILE A 291 -18.75 0.21 -11.83
CA ILE A 291 -19.85 -0.43 -11.13
C ILE A 291 -19.79 -1.95 -11.41
N ASP A 292 -19.75 -2.72 -10.34
CA ASP A 292 -19.75 -4.19 -10.41
C ASP A 292 -21.19 -4.71 -10.42
N LEU A 293 -21.67 -5.17 -11.55
CA LEU A 293 -23.03 -5.72 -11.71
C LEU A 293 -23.32 -6.87 -10.74
N LYS A 294 -22.30 -7.66 -10.34
CA LYS A 294 -22.45 -8.72 -9.33
C LYS A 294 -22.71 -8.17 -7.93
N LYS A 295 -22.30 -6.94 -7.65
CA LYS A 295 -22.64 -6.25 -6.40
C LYS A 295 -23.98 -5.54 -6.47
N VAL A 296 -24.37 -5.10 -7.66
CA VAL A 296 -25.67 -4.46 -7.91
C VAL A 296 -26.79 -5.49 -7.87
N ILE A 297 -26.58 -6.65 -8.47
CA ILE A 297 -27.51 -7.78 -8.52
C ILE A 297 -26.79 -9.06 -8.07
N PRO A 298 -26.62 -9.27 -6.76
CA PRO A 298 -25.89 -10.44 -6.23
C PRO A 298 -26.67 -11.76 -6.35
N ASN A 299 -28.02 -11.68 -6.42
CA ASN A 299 -28.89 -12.85 -6.49
C ASN A 299 -30.00 -12.66 -7.52
N GLY A 300 -29.87 -13.29 -8.67
CA GLY A 300 -30.85 -13.26 -9.75
C GLY A 300 -32.14 -14.03 -9.47
N HIS A 301 -32.24 -14.83 -8.42
CA HIS A 301 -33.46 -15.53 -8.01
C HIS A 301 -34.46 -14.61 -7.30
N LEU A 302 -34.01 -13.45 -6.81
CA LEU A 302 -34.89 -12.45 -6.23
C LEU A 302 -35.54 -11.61 -7.33
N SER A 303 -36.73 -11.11 -7.07
CA SER A 303 -37.42 -10.11 -7.89
C SER A 303 -36.96 -8.69 -7.52
N ILE A 304 -37.20 -7.72 -8.39
CA ILE A 304 -36.93 -6.30 -8.11
C ILE A 304 -37.79 -5.83 -6.94
N HIS A 305 -39.00 -6.35 -6.80
CA HIS A 305 -39.88 -6.08 -5.65
C HIS A 305 -39.27 -6.54 -4.32
N GLU A 306 -38.57 -7.67 -4.31
CA GLU A 306 -37.86 -8.21 -3.12
C GLU A 306 -36.52 -7.56 -2.85
N GLY A 307 -36.02 -6.73 -3.79
CA GLY A 307 -34.77 -5.99 -3.66
C GLY A 307 -33.59 -6.66 -4.36
N ALA A 308 -33.81 -7.34 -5.49
CA ALA A 308 -32.74 -7.92 -6.31
C ALA A 308 -31.70 -6.89 -6.73
N ILE A 309 -32.11 -5.65 -7.02
CA ILE A 309 -31.23 -4.52 -7.30
C ILE A 309 -30.89 -3.85 -5.95
N VAL A 310 -29.81 -4.31 -5.34
CA VAL A 310 -29.43 -3.91 -3.96
C VAL A 310 -29.34 -2.40 -3.75
N PRO A 311 -28.78 -1.58 -4.67
CA PRO A 311 -28.77 -0.13 -4.53
C PRO A 311 -30.15 0.52 -4.39
N LEU A 312 -31.16 -0.03 -5.00
CA LEU A 312 -32.54 0.50 -4.90
C LEU A 312 -33.27 -0.01 -3.65
N GLY A 313 -32.82 -1.16 -3.11
CA GLY A 313 -33.47 -1.84 -1.99
C GLY A 313 -34.80 -2.49 -2.40
N LYS A 314 -35.64 -2.77 -1.41
CA LYS A 314 -36.99 -3.30 -1.64
C LYS A 314 -37.89 -2.25 -2.29
N TYR A 315 -38.86 -2.72 -3.07
CA TYR A 315 -39.82 -1.85 -3.77
C TYR A 315 -40.43 -0.80 -2.86
N LYS A 316 -40.42 0.44 -3.35
CA LYS A 316 -41.04 1.61 -2.75
C LYS A 316 -41.83 2.34 -3.82
N SER A 317 -42.91 3.04 -3.43
CA SER A 317 -43.69 3.89 -4.34
C SER A 317 -42.88 5.15 -4.66
N GLN A 318 -41.90 5.05 -5.55
CA GLN A 318 -40.98 6.10 -5.99
C GLN A 318 -40.82 6.06 -7.52
N MET A 319 -40.51 7.21 -8.11
CA MET A 319 -40.40 7.40 -9.56
C MET A 319 -39.54 6.32 -10.24
N ILE A 320 -38.37 5.98 -9.67
CA ILE A 320 -37.45 5.03 -10.26
C ILE A 320 -38.09 3.62 -10.40
N PHE A 321 -38.88 3.17 -9.42
CA PHE A 321 -39.56 1.90 -9.48
C PHE A 321 -40.71 1.89 -10.46
N TRP A 322 -41.41 3.04 -10.62
CA TRP A 322 -42.46 3.20 -11.63
C TRP A 322 -41.92 3.18 -13.06
N GLN A 323 -40.73 3.78 -13.26
CA GLN A 323 -40.02 3.72 -14.54
C GLN A 323 -39.60 2.30 -14.90
N ILE A 324 -39.03 1.57 -13.91
CA ILE A 324 -38.64 0.16 -14.08
C ILE A 324 -39.89 -0.71 -14.38
N ASP A 325 -40.97 -0.51 -13.67
CA ASP A 325 -42.21 -1.25 -13.88
C ASP A 325 -42.78 -0.98 -15.28
N ALA A 326 -42.76 0.27 -15.75
CA ALA A 326 -43.19 0.64 -17.10
C ALA A 326 -42.28 0.00 -18.20
N ILE A 327 -40.97 -0.14 -17.97
CA ILE A 327 -40.08 -0.88 -18.88
C ILE A 327 -40.47 -2.36 -18.91
N LEU A 328 -40.66 -2.99 -17.75
CA LEU A 328 -41.01 -4.41 -17.68
C LEU A 328 -42.35 -4.72 -18.35
N HIS A 329 -43.33 -3.79 -18.27
CA HIS A 329 -44.60 -3.94 -18.94
C HIS A 329 -44.51 -3.97 -20.48
N LYS A 330 -43.50 -3.36 -21.10
CA LYS A 330 -43.25 -3.51 -22.54
C LYS A 330 -42.97 -4.97 -22.93
N TYR A 331 -42.44 -5.76 -22.00
CA TYR A 331 -42.07 -7.14 -22.17
C TYR A 331 -43.09 -8.12 -21.52
N GLU A 332 -44.27 -7.63 -21.17
CA GLU A 332 -45.33 -8.40 -20.49
C GLU A 332 -44.92 -8.94 -19.10
N LEU A 333 -43.96 -8.29 -18.45
CA LEU A 333 -43.40 -8.62 -17.15
C LEU A 333 -43.78 -7.59 -16.09
N ASN A 334 -43.48 -7.86 -14.82
CA ASN A 334 -43.70 -6.96 -13.71
C ASN A 334 -42.55 -7.03 -12.69
N VAL A 335 -42.53 -6.09 -11.72
CA VAL A 335 -41.48 -6.00 -10.70
C VAL A 335 -41.35 -7.21 -9.78
N LYS A 336 -42.30 -8.17 -9.81
CA LYS A 336 -42.26 -9.42 -9.02
C LYS A 336 -41.63 -10.56 -9.79
N THR A 337 -41.29 -10.39 -11.05
CA THR A 337 -40.59 -11.39 -11.85
C THR A 337 -39.15 -11.52 -11.34
N PRO A 338 -38.64 -12.75 -11.10
CA PRO A 338 -37.23 -12.95 -10.74
C PRO A 338 -36.31 -12.39 -11.81
N VAL A 339 -35.19 -11.76 -11.39
CA VAL A 339 -34.26 -11.10 -12.33
C VAL A 339 -33.70 -12.07 -13.37
N LYS A 340 -33.49 -13.34 -13.02
CA LYS A 340 -33.02 -14.39 -13.96
C LYS A 340 -33.99 -14.67 -15.12
N ASP A 341 -35.27 -14.40 -14.94
CA ASP A 341 -36.33 -14.64 -15.90
C ASP A 341 -36.66 -13.38 -16.72
N ILE A 342 -35.99 -12.26 -16.48
CA ILE A 342 -36.12 -11.01 -17.24
C ILE A 342 -35.21 -11.10 -18.48
N PRO A 343 -35.72 -10.83 -19.71
CA PRO A 343 -34.90 -10.77 -20.90
C PRO A 343 -33.72 -9.81 -20.79
N GLN A 344 -32.62 -10.14 -21.46
CA GLN A 344 -31.42 -9.33 -21.43
C GLN A 344 -31.67 -7.90 -21.91
N GLU A 345 -32.47 -7.71 -22.94
CA GLU A 345 -32.81 -6.39 -23.48
C GLU A 345 -33.54 -5.51 -22.47
N ALA A 346 -34.51 -6.08 -21.75
CA ALA A 346 -35.20 -5.35 -20.65
C ALA A 346 -34.25 -5.03 -19.50
N MET A 347 -33.36 -5.92 -19.16
CA MET A 347 -32.36 -5.70 -18.11
C MET A 347 -31.34 -4.63 -18.53
N GLU A 348 -30.94 -4.56 -19.79
CA GLU A 348 -30.06 -3.51 -20.32
C GLU A 348 -30.75 -2.14 -20.25
N GLU A 349 -32.06 -2.03 -20.63
CA GLU A 349 -32.79 -0.79 -20.43
C GLU A 349 -32.88 -0.37 -18.96
N ILE A 350 -33.09 -1.30 -18.04
CA ILE A 350 -33.12 -1.03 -16.59
C ILE A 350 -31.75 -0.56 -16.08
N LEU A 351 -30.68 -1.19 -16.51
CA LEU A 351 -29.34 -0.88 -16.03
C LEU A 351 -28.75 0.36 -16.67
N TYR A 352 -28.84 0.52 -17.98
CA TYR A 352 -28.15 1.57 -18.73
C TYR A 352 -29.05 2.69 -19.23
N GLY A 353 -30.38 2.54 -19.11
CA GLY A 353 -31.37 3.52 -19.53
C GLY A 353 -32.03 3.21 -20.86
N SER A 354 -33.14 3.85 -21.10
CA SER A 354 -33.91 3.73 -22.35
C SER A 354 -33.72 4.98 -23.21
N LEU A 355 -33.53 4.81 -24.52
CA LEU A 355 -33.46 5.90 -25.49
C LEU A 355 -34.85 6.49 -25.78
N GLU A 356 -35.93 5.74 -25.50
CA GLU A 356 -37.33 6.15 -25.71
C GLU A 356 -37.92 6.76 -24.45
N ASN A 357 -38.87 7.65 -24.65
CA ASN A 357 -39.70 8.19 -23.55
C ASN A 357 -40.60 7.09 -23.00
N ILE A 358 -40.45 6.80 -21.70
CA ILE A 358 -41.21 5.78 -21.00
C ILE A 358 -42.55 6.40 -20.56
N ARG A 359 -43.67 5.75 -20.91
CA ARG A 359 -45.01 6.13 -20.49
C ARG A 359 -45.31 5.53 -19.11
N ILE A 360 -45.45 6.36 -18.10
CA ILE A 360 -45.91 5.98 -16.77
C ILE A 360 -47.44 6.21 -16.70
N SER A 361 -48.18 5.13 -16.49
CA SER A 361 -49.67 5.19 -16.46
C SER A 361 -50.18 6.03 -15.28
N LYS A 362 -51.20 6.83 -15.52
CA LYS A 362 -51.92 7.62 -14.51
C LYS A 362 -52.37 6.80 -13.29
N ASP A 363 -52.70 5.53 -13.48
CA ASP A 363 -53.17 4.63 -12.43
C ASP A 363 -52.10 4.29 -11.40
N LEU A 364 -50.81 4.22 -11.82
CA LEU A 364 -49.68 4.01 -10.96
C LEU A 364 -49.36 5.23 -10.09
N ILE A 365 -49.55 6.44 -10.63
CA ILE A 365 -49.12 7.68 -9.94
C ILE A 365 -50.36 8.36 -9.27
N LYS A 366 -51.60 7.87 -9.51
CA LYS A 366 -52.82 8.44 -8.99
C LYS A 366 -53.03 9.92 -9.44
N THR A 367 -52.78 10.22 -10.71
CA THR A 367 -52.89 11.54 -11.32
C THR A 367 -53.95 11.55 -12.41
N SER A 368 -54.24 12.70 -12.96
CA SER A 368 -55.27 12.88 -14.02
C SER A 368 -54.77 12.58 -15.43
N SER A 369 -53.46 12.43 -15.66
CA SER A 369 -52.82 12.21 -16.96
C SER A 369 -51.61 11.32 -16.89
N ASP A 370 -51.26 10.67 -18.01
CA ASP A 370 -50.03 9.89 -18.16
C ASP A 370 -48.81 10.81 -18.24
N TYR A 371 -47.67 10.35 -17.71
CA TYR A 371 -46.41 11.06 -17.78
C TYR A 371 -45.43 10.36 -18.73
N PHE A 372 -44.73 11.12 -19.55
CA PHE A 372 -43.66 10.65 -20.40
C PHE A 372 -42.33 11.16 -19.81
N VAL A 373 -41.45 10.23 -19.48
CA VAL A 373 -40.17 10.54 -18.85
C VAL A 373 -39.02 9.72 -19.48
N THR A 374 -37.84 10.30 -19.47
CA THR A 374 -36.62 9.57 -19.83
C THR A 374 -36.12 8.80 -18.62
N PHE A 375 -35.54 7.65 -18.85
CA PHE A 375 -34.91 6.83 -17.80
C PHE A 375 -33.43 6.65 -18.09
N ASP A 376 -32.60 7.20 -17.21
CA ASP A 376 -31.16 7.21 -17.37
C ASP A 376 -30.46 5.89 -16.94
N GLY A 377 -31.21 4.97 -16.34
CA GLY A 377 -30.69 3.68 -15.86
C GLY A 377 -30.07 3.73 -14.46
N VAL A 378 -30.03 2.56 -13.80
CA VAL A 378 -29.52 2.39 -12.44
C VAL A 378 -28.02 2.68 -12.36
N ILE A 379 -27.26 2.34 -13.39
CA ILE A 379 -25.81 2.55 -13.47
C ILE A 379 -25.48 4.05 -13.46
N LYS A 380 -26.18 4.85 -14.28
CA LYS A 380 -25.97 6.30 -14.31
C LYS A 380 -26.40 6.97 -13.00
N TYR A 381 -27.50 6.49 -12.40
CA TYR A 381 -27.91 6.93 -11.07
C TYR A 381 -26.79 6.71 -10.03
N LEU A 382 -26.21 5.50 -9.98
CA LEU A 382 -25.12 5.20 -9.07
C LEU A 382 -23.86 6.05 -9.32
N ARG A 383 -23.51 6.30 -10.60
CA ARG A 383 -22.38 7.19 -10.96
C ARG A 383 -22.64 8.62 -10.49
N ASN A 384 -23.82 9.14 -10.72
CA ASN A 384 -24.16 10.50 -10.28
C ASN A 384 -24.07 10.65 -8.75
N VAL A 385 -24.43 9.61 -7.99
CA VAL A 385 -24.28 9.62 -6.52
C VAL A 385 -22.81 9.48 -6.12
N ALA A 386 -22.01 8.71 -6.85
CA ALA A 386 -20.57 8.54 -6.57
C ALA A 386 -19.77 9.81 -6.88
N ASP A 387 -20.08 10.48 -8.00
CA ASP A 387 -19.37 11.66 -8.49
C ASP A 387 -19.96 12.97 -7.93
N GLY A 388 -21.15 12.92 -7.32
CA GLY A 388 -21.86 14.10 -6.78
C GLY A 388 -21.20 14.64 -5.52
N GLU A 389 -21.16 15.98 -5.39
CA GLU A 389 -20.59 16.68 -4.24
C GLU A 389 -21.54 16.74 -3.02
N ASP A 390 -22.80 16.31 -3.17
CA ASP A 390 -23.87 16.61 -2.23
C ASP A 390 -23.81 15.87 -0.89
N SER A 391 -23.11 14.72 -0.79
CA SER A 391 -23.02 13.98 0.46
C SER A 391 -21.88 12.95 0.49
N ALA A 392 -20.92 13.12 1.39
CA ALA A 392 -19.87 12.13 1.66
C ALA A 392 -20.43 10.74 2.08
N ALA A 393 -21.62 10.68 2.65
CA ALA A 393 -22.29 9.43 2.99
C ALA A 393 -22.84 8.74 1.74
N GLY A 394 -23.39 9.49 0.78
CA GLY A 394 -23.85 8.98 -0.51
C GLY A 394 -22.70 8.42 -1.34
N GLN A 395 -21.58 9.13 -1.42
CA GLN A 395 -20.39 8.66 -2.12
C GLN A 395 -19.90 7.31 -1.55
N LYS A 396 -19.71 7.20 -0.23
CA LYS A 396 -19.31 5.95 0.45
C LYS A 396 -20.31 4.81 0.25
N TRP A 397 -21.59 5.15 0.13
CA TRP A 397 -22.63 4.17 -0.17
C TRP A 397 -22.50 3.67 -1.61
N ALA A 398 -22.33 4.54 -2.59
CA ALA A 398 -22.16 4.18 -3.99
C ALA A 398 -20.85 3.40 -4.24
N GLU A 399 -19.76 3.73 -3.54
CA GLU A 399 -18.48 3.02 -3.58
C GLU A 399 -18.60 1.52 -3.23
N GLN A 400 -19.58 1.13 -2.43
CA GLN A 400 -19.81 -0.29 -2.08
C GLN A 400 -20.18 -1.14 -3.32
N PHE A 401 -20.79 -0.53 -4.33
CA PHE A 401 -21.21 -1.18 -5.57
C PHE A 401 -20.15 -1.08 -6.68
N MET A 402 -19.03 -0.43 -6.40
CA MET A 402 -17.92 -0.29 -7.33
C MET A 402 -16.84 -1.35 -7.09
N ALA A 403 -16.09 -1.66 -8.14
CA ALA A 403 -14.90 -2.47 -8.11
C ALA A 403 -13.80 -1.79 -8.94
N MET A 404 -12.59 -1.85 -8.42
CA MET A 404 -11.41 -1.44 -9.16
C MET A 404 -11.18 -2.43 -10.31
N ARG A 405 -11.19 -1.94 -11.55
CA ARG A 405 -10.86 -2.70 -12.75
C ARG A 405 -9.67 -2.09 -13.45
N GLU A 406 -8.93 -2.92 -14.14
CA GLU A 406 -7.86 -2.47 -15.00
C GLU A 406 -8.41 -1.51 -16.07
N CYS A 407 -7.69 -0.42 -16.33
CA CYS A 407 -8.10 0.58 -17.31
C CYS A 407 -8.10 -0.01 -18.71
N SER A 408 -9.21 0.04 -19.41
CA SER A 408 -9.38 -0.48 -20.77
C SER A 408 -8.51 0.22 -21.83
N GLU A 409 -8.07 1.46 -21.57
CA GLU A 409 -7.25 2.24 -22.50
C GLU A 409 -5.75 1.92 -22.39
N CYS A 410 -5.22 1.86 -21.16
CA CYS A 410 -3.79 1.68 -20.92
C CYS A 410 -3.43 0.30 -20.38
N HIS A 411 -4.39 -0.59 -20.16
CA HIS A 411 -4.15 -1.95 -19.65
C HIS A 411 -3.17 -1.96 -18.46
N GLY A 412 -3.49 -1.18 -17.42
CA GLY A 412 -2.66 -1.07 -16.22
C GLY A 412 -1.37 -0.27 -16.35
N GLN A 413 -0.96 0.11 -17.56
CA GLN A 413 0.34 0.76 -17.82
C GLN A 413 0.41 2.24 -17.43
N ARG A 414 -0.70 2.87 -17.04
CA ARG A 414 -0.83 4.23 -16.49
C ARG A 414 -0.51 5.37 -17.44
N LEU A 415 0.17 5.14 -18.55
CA LEU A 415 0.66 6.14 -19.48
C LEU A 415 -0.17 6.20 -20.77
N LYS A 416 -0.03 7.31 -21.51
CA LYS A 416 -0.57 7.46 -22.86
C LYS A 416 0.10 6.50 -23.85
N ARG A 417 -0.60 6.19 -24.94
CA ARG A 417 -0.07 5.36 -26.04
C ARG A 417 1.22 5.96 -26.62
N GLU A 418 1.32 7.27 -26.79
CA GLU A 418 2.53 7.95 -27.24
C GLU A 418 3.73 7.67 -26.34
N SER A 419 3.56 7.79 -25.01
CA SER A 419 4.62 7.55 -24.03
C SER A 419 5.07 6.08 -24.03
N LEU A 420 4.13 5.15 -24.21
CA LEU A 420 4.38 3.70 -24.28
C LEU A 420 5.02 3.27 -25.57
N SER A 421 5.00 4.12 -26.61
CA SER A 421 5.60 3.83 -27.90
C SER A 421 7.10 4.15 -27.97
N TYR A 422 7.68 4.69 -26.89
CA TYR A 422 9.13 4.80 -26.75
C TYR A 422 9.68 3.52 -26.13
N LYS A 423 10.70 2.94 -26.78
CA LYS A 423 11.35 1.72 -26.33
C LYS A 423 12.87 1.91 -26.20
N ILE A 424 13.44 1.18 -25.25
CA ILE A 424 14.87 0.91 -25.17
C ILE A 424 14.99 -0.60 -25.29
N TRP A 425 15.77 -1.04 -26.30
CA TRP A 425 15.77 -2.41 -26.75
C TRP A 425 14.34 -2.82 -27.21
N ASP A 426 13.66 -3.74 -26.52
CA ASP A 426 12.32 -4.24 -26.82
C ASP A 426 11.23 -3.69 -25.88
N LYS A 427 11.60 -3.03 -24.77
CA LYS A 427 10.70 -2.68 -23.67
C LYS A 427 10.39 -1.19 -23.58
N ASN A 428 9.12 -0.87 -23.33
CA ASN A 428 8.71 0.47 -22.91
C ASN A 428 8.94 0.67 -21.40
N ILE A 429 8.82 1.92 -20.94
CA ILE A 429 9.07 2.26 -19.53
C ILE A 429 8.15 1.52 -18.53
N SER A 430 6.90 1.26 -18.89
CA SER A 430 5.97 0.54 -18.03
C SER A 430 6.33 -0.95 -17.92
N GLU A 431 6.75 -1.57 -19.02
CA GLU A 431 7.22 -2.96 -19.03
C GLU A 431 8.46 -3.13 -18.18
N VAL A 432 9.42 -2.19 -18.26
CA VAL A 432 10.60 -2.17 -17.38
C VAL A 432 10.22 -1.96 -15.92
N ALA A 433 9.29 -1.06 -15.64
CA ALA A 433 8.81 -0.82 -14.27
C ALA A 433 8.04 -2.01 -13.66
N ASN A 434 7.54 -2.95 -14.48
CA ASN A 434 6.87 -4.16 -14.05
C ASN A 434 7.81 -5.36 -13.86
N LEU A 435 9.08 -5.24 -14.23
CA LEU A 435 10.09 -6.25 -13.91
C LEU A 435 10.27 -6.34 -12.39
N ASP A 436 10.56 -7.52 -11.87
CA ASP A 436 11.10 -7.64 -10.52
C ASP A 436 12.54 -7.09 -10.44
N MET A 437 13.05 -6.88 -9.24
CA MET A 437 14.34 -6.20 -9.07
C MET A 437 15.51 -7.00 -9.67
N ILE A 438 15.42 -8.33 -9.70
CA ILE A 438 16.46 -9.20 -10.31
C ILE A 438 16.46 -9.02 -11.82
N ASP A 439 15.29 -9.13 -12.46
CA ASP A 439 15.12 -8.95 -13.89
C ASP A 439 15.47 -7.52 -14.32
N LEU A 440 15.11 -6.53 -13.49
CA LEU A 440 15.47 -5.14 -13.72
C LEU A 440 16.99 -4.93 -13.67
N LYS A 441 17.70 -5.52 -12.71
CA LYS A 441 19.16 -5.49 -12.64
C LYS A 441 19.77 -6.13 -13.88
N ASN A 442 19.28 -7.29 -14.29
CA ASN A 442 19.74 -7.98 -15.49
C ASN A 442 19.53 -7.11 -16.74
N TRP A 443 18.37 -6.49 -16.88
CA TRP A 443 18.08 -5.57 -17.99
C TRP A 443 19.04 -4.35 -17.98
N LEU A 444 19.26 -3.74 -16.79
CA LEU A 444 20.18 -2.60 -16.64
C LEU A 444 21.63 -2.96 -16.98
N ASN A 445 22.07 -4.19 -16.73
CA ASN A 445 23.43 -4.64 -17.03
C ASN A 445 23.70 -4.71 -18.53
N HIS A 446 22.67 -4.97 -19.36
CA HIS A 446 22.81 -5.12 -20.79
C HIS A 446 22.28 -3.91 -21.61
N VAL A 447 21.56 -2.97 -20.96
CA VAL A 447 20.86 -1.88 -21.67
C VAL A 447 21.77 -1.03 -22.55
N GLU A 448 23.02 -0.82 -22.14
CA GLU A 448 24.00 0.01 -22.88
C GLU A 448 24.40 -0.65 -24.22
N GLU A 449 24.40 -1.98 -24.30
CA GLU A 449 24.77 -2.73 -25.53
C GLU A 449 23.76 -2.48 -26.66
N TYR A 450 22.52 -2.13 -26.34
CA TYR A 450 21.44 -1.89 -27.30
C TYR A 450 21.24 -0.42 -27.67
N LEU A 451 22.09 0.48 -27.13
CA LEU A 451 22.02 1.90 -27.43
C LEU A 451 23.04 2.30 -28.50
N GLU A 452 22.68 3.25 -29.33
CA GLU A 452 23.63 3.90 -30.26
C GLU A 452 24.76 4.58 -29.46
N ILE A 453 25.99 4.60 -30.00
CA ILE A 453 27.21 5.07 -29.31
C ILE A 453 27.05 6.48 -28.70
N GLN A 454 26.32 7.38 -29.36
CA GLN A 454 26.05 8.71 -28.83
C GLN A 454 25.11 8.67 -27.62
N LYS A 455 24.09 7.81 -27.67
CA LYS A 455 23.14 7.62 -26.61
C LYS A 455 23.73 6.86 -25.41
N GLN A 456 24.69 5.95 -25.65
CA GLN A 456 25.43 5.24 -24.57
C GLN A 456 26.12 6.23 -23.62
N LYS A 457 26.83 7.24 -24.19
CA LYS A 457 27.51 8.25 -23.36
C LYS A 457 26.54 9.06 -22.49
N ILE A 458 25.36 9.36 -22.99
CA ILE A 458 24.32 10.10 -22.26
C ILE A 458 23.68 9.20 -21.19
N ALA A 459 23.48 7.93 -21.51
CA ALA A 459 22.83 6.97 -20.62
C ALA A 459 23.74 6.49 -19.48
N ALA A 460 25.06 6.45 -19.66
CA ALA A 460 26.01 5.82 -18.75
C ALA A 460 25.85 6.27 -17.27
N GLU A 461 25.82 7.59 -17.03
CA GLU A 461 25.67 8.12 -15.66
C GLU A 461 24.28 7.81 -15.10
N ILE A 462 23.22 7.84 -15.91
CA ILE A 462 21.86 7.52 -15.48
C ILE A 462 21.76 6.03 -15.13
N VAL A 463 22.32 5.16 -15.94
CA VAL A 463 22.32 3.70 -15.73
C VAL A 463 23.14 3.32 -14.49
N LYS A 464 24.26 3.99 -14.25
CA LYS A 464 25.08 3.82 -13.05
C LYS A 464 24.26 4.11 -11.77
N GLU A 465 23.55 5.23 -11.74
CA GLU A 465 22.68 5.59 -10.61
C GLU A 465 21.51 4.60 -10.44
N LEU A 466 20.91 4.16 -11.56
CA LEU A 466 19.85 3.15 -11.53
C LEU A 466 20.35 1.82 -10.95
N ARG A 467 21.53 1.35 -11.38
CA ARG A 467 22.15 0.11 -10.87
C ARG A 467 22.39 0.20 -9.36
N ALA A 468 22.99 1.29 -8.90
CA ALA A 468 23.27 1.48 -7.47
C ALA A 468 21.99 1.42 -6.62
N ARG A 469 20.91 2.12 -7.05
CA ARG A 469 19.63 2.13 -6.32
C ARG A 469 18.92 0.78 -6.35
N VAL A 470 19.00 0.05 -7.45
CA VAL A 470 18.44 -1.32 -7.54
C VAL A 470 19.23 -2.28 -6.66
N ASP A 471 20.57 -2.17 -6.62
CA ASP A 471 21.43 -2.98 -5.76
C ASP A 471 21.06 -2.80 -4.28
N PHE A 472 20.85 -1.56 -3.81
CA PHE A 472 20.38 -1.32 -2.43
C PHE A 472 19.04 -1.99 -2.11
N LEU A 473 18.11 -2.05 -3.08
CA LEU A 473 16.83 -2.76 -2.87
C LEU A 473 17.03 -4.28 -2.79
N LEU A 474 17.97 -4.82 -3.56
CA LEU A 474 18.34 -6.24 -3.50
C LEU A 474 19.04 -6.59 -2.18
N ASP A 475 19.92 -5.73 -1.70
CA ASP A 475 20.68 -5.91 -0.44
C ASP A 475 19.76 -5.94 0.78
N VAL A 476 18.66 -5.19 0.78
CA VAL A 476 17.65 -5.26 1.85
C VAL A 476 16.60 -6.37 1.65
N GLY A 477 16.80 -7.29 0.67
CA GLY A 477 15.95 -8.46 0.45
C GLY A 477 14.57 -8.13 -0.17
N LEU A 478 14.50 -7.14 -1.08
CA LEU A 478 13.28 -6.76 -1.81
C LEU A 478 13.33 -7.19 -3.29
N ASP A 479 13.98 -8.29 -3.55
CA ASP A 479 14.25 -8.86 -4.88
C ASP A 479 12.98 -9.17 -5.71
N TYR A 480 11.89 -9.51 -5.03
CA TYR A 480 10.61 -9.89 -5.62
C TYR A 480 9.68 -8.71 -5.94
N LEU A 481 9.98 -7.49 -5.52
CA LEU A 481 9.16 -6.32 -5.80
C LEU A 481 9.38 -5.80 -7.21
N SER A 482 8.33 -5.16 -7.77
CA SER A 482 8.44 -4.36 -8.98
C SER A 482 8.31 -2.87 -8.69
N LEU A 483 8.90 -2.02 -9.54
CA LEU A 483 8.81 -0.56 -9.38
C LEU A 483 7.38 -0.03 -9.46
N ASN A 484 6.51 -0.71 -10.20
CA ASN A 484 5.12 -0.29 -10.40
C ASN A 484 4.19 -0.69 -9.25
N ARG A 485 4.67 -1.46 -8.27
CA ARG A 485 3.88 -1.86 -7.10
C ARG A 485 3.48 -0.66 -6.28
N GLN A 486 2.19 -0.56 -5.97
CA GLN A 486 1.63 0.55 -5.19
C GLN A 486 2.10 0.51 -3.74
N SER A 487 2.52 1.67 -3.21
CA SER A 487 2.98 1.80 -1.81
C SER A 487 1.91 1.38 -0.79
N ALA A 488 0.62 1.58 -1.12
CA ALA A 488 -0.50 1.18 -0.26
C ALA A 488 -0.68 -0.35 -0.12
N SER A 489 -0.07 -1.14 -1.03
CA SER A 489 -0.12 -2.62 -1.01
C SER A 489 1.06 -3.27 -0.30
N LEU A 490 2.02 -2.46 0.16
CA LEU A 490 3.21 -2.93 0.85
C LEU A 490 2.91 -3.25 2.31
N SER A 491 3.56 -4.27 2.83
CA SER A 491 3.61 -4.53 4.27
C SER A 491 4.42 -3.43 5.00
N GLY A 492 4.26 -3.35 6.32
CA GLY A 492 5.01 -2.40 7.14
C GLY A 492 6.53 -2.57 6.98
N GLY A 493 7.01 -3.80 7.04
CA GLY A 493 8.42 -4.13 6.86
C GLY A 493 8.96 -3.86 5.45
N GLU A 494 8.19 -4.17 4.38
CA GLU A 494 8.56 -3.81 3.00
C GLU A 494 8.73 -2.29 2.84
N SER A 495 7.77 -1.52 3.34
CA SER A 495 7.81 -0.05 3.27
C SER A 495 9.01 0.53 4.04
N GLN A 496 9.32 -0.03 5.19
CA GLN A 496 10.47 0.37 6.01
C GLN A 496 11.79 0.07 5.30
N ARG A 497 11.94 -1.12 4.71
CA ARG A 497 13.14 -1.52 3.95
C ARG A 497 13.34 -0.69 2.69
N ILE A 498 12.28 -0.32 1.98
CA ILE A 498 12.35 0.62 0.85
C ILE A 498 12.92 1.97 1.31
N ARG A 499 12.45 2.50 2.44
CA ARG A 499 13.00 3.75 3.01
C ARG A 499 14.46 3.59 3.40
N LEU A 500 14.82 2.47 4.03
CA LEU A 500 16.21 2.17 4.40
C LEU A 500 17.11 2.14 3.15
N ALA A 501 16.74 1.40 2.11
CA ALA A 501 17.47 1.35 0.85
C ALA A 501 17.63 2.74 0.21
N THR A 502 16.58 3.56 0.24
CA THR A 502 16.64 4.95 -0.26
C THR A 502 17.62 5.80 0.54
N GLN A 503 17.69 5.62 1.87
CA GLN A 503 18.62 6.36 2.73
C GLN A 503 20.07 5.91 2.55
N ILE A 504 20.33 4.62 2.41
CA ILE A 504 21.66 4.08 2.07
C ILE A 504 22.11 4.66 0.72
N GLY A 505 21.20 4.67 -0.27
CA GLY A 505 21.46 5.23 -1.60
C GLY A 505 21.74 6.73 -1.62
N SER A 506 21.32 7.49 -0.60
CA SER A 506 21.60 8.92 -0.49
C SER A 506 23.06 9.24 -0.11
N GLN A 507 23.81 8.24 0.38
CA GLN A 507 25.19 8.34 0.84
C GLN A 507 25.45 9.50 1.82
N LEU A 508 24.45 9.86 2.62
CA LEU A 508 24.59 10.87 3.66
C LEU A 508 25.56 10.38 4.73
N VAL A 509 26.39 11.28 5.24
CA VAL A 509 27.37 11.02 6.29
C VAL A 509 27.08 11.85 7.52
N ASN A 510 27.51 11.39 8.69
CA ASN A 510 27.33 12.07 9.98
C ASN A 510 25.84 12.28 10.33
N VAL A 511 24.98 11.35 9.96
CA VAL A 511 23.54 11.31 10.29
C VAL A 511 23.31 10.30 11.41
N LEU A 512 22.33 10.58 12.26
CA LEU A 512 21.79 9.64 13.24
C LEU A 512 20.53 8.98 12.68
N TYR A 513 20.62 7.70 12.35
CA TYR A 513 19.47 6.91 11.91
C TYR A 513 18.87 6.18 13.12
N ILE A 514 17.53 6.23 13.24
CA ILE A 514 16.78 5.52 14.27
C ILE A 514 15.74 4.63 13.58
N LEU A 515 15.85 3.31 13.77
CA LEU A 515 14.99 2.32 13.14
C LEU A 515 14.15 1.58 14.18
N ASP A 516 12.87 1.32 13.84
CA ASP A 516 11.95 0.58 14.68
C ASP A 516 11.74 -0.82 14.12
N GLU A 517 12.31 -1.82 14.78
CA GLU A 517 12.16 -3.26 14.49
C GLU A 517 12.31 -3.62 13.00
N PRO A 518 13.44 -3.29 12.35
CA PRO A 518 13.59 -3.48 10.91
C PRO A 518 13.64 -4.95 10.45
N SER A 519 13.86 -5.91 11.36
CA SER A 519 13.88 -7.36 11.08
C SER A 519 12.49 -7.99 10.93
N ILE A 520 11.42 -7.23 11.15
CA ILE A 520 10.04 -7.75 11.12
C ILE A 520 9.69 -8.41 9.80
N GLY A 521 9.07 -9.60 9.89
CA GLY A 521 8.58 -10.36 8.74
C GLY A 521 9.69 -10.87 7.82
N LEU A 522 10.95 -10.87 8.30
CA LEU A 522 12.08 -11.41 7.57
C LEU A 522 12.34 -12.87 7.90
N HIS A 523 12.63 -13.65 6.85
CA HIS A 523 13.29 -14.92 7.02
C HIS A 523 14.73 -14.70 7.49
N GLN A 524 15.33 -15.65 8.21
CA GLN A 524 16.69 -15.53 8.76
C GLN A 524 17.74 -15.18 7.70
N ARG A 525 17.64 -15.74 6.49
CA ARG A 525 18.48 -15.37 5.35
C ARG A 525 18.44 -13.87 5.02
N ASP A 526 17.23 -13.31 5.02
CA ASP A 526 17.04 -11.90 4.65
C ASP A 526 17.46 -10.97 5.81
N ASN A 527 17.39 -11.46 7.05
CA ASN A 527 17.88 -10.75 8.24
C ASN A 527 19.40 -10.56 8.22
N GLU A 528 20.16 -11.56 7.79
CA GLU A 528 21.62 -11.44 7.60
C GLU A 528 21.97 -10.32 6.59
N ARG A 529 21.23 -10.22 5.49
CA ARG A 529 21.42 -9.14 4.49
C ARG A 529 21.12 -7.77 5.09
N LEU A 530 20.02 -7.64 5.84
CA LEU A 530 19.66 -6.41 6.53
C LEU A 530 20.75 -5.96 7.51
N ILE A 531 21.29 -6.87 8.32
CA ILE A 531 22.38 -6.58 9.26
C ILE A 531 23.59 -6.02 8.52
N ASN A 532 23.96 -6.62 7.39
CA ASN A 532 25.09 -6.15 6.58
C ASN A 532 24.83 -4.75 6.03
N SER A 533 23.63 -4.48 5.51
CA SER A 533 23.25 -3.12 5.03
C SER A 533 23.30 -2.07 6.13
N LEU A 534 22.89 -2.41 7.37
CA LEU A 534 23.02 -1.50 8.52
C LEU A 534 24.48 -1.24 8.93
N LYS A 535 25.34 -2.27 8.82
CA LYS A 535 26.77 -2.10 9.03
C LYS A 535 27.40 -1.21 7.95
N GLU A 536 27.05 -1.38 6.70
CA GLU A 536 27.48 -0.49 5.60
C GLU A 536 27.07 0.95 5.87
N LEU A 537 25.81 1.18 6.28
CA LEU A 537 25.32 2.52 6.64
C LEU A 537 26.14 3.14 7.77
N ARG A 538 26.53 2.36 8.79
CA ARG A 538 27.43 2.77 9.87
C ARG A 538 28.83 3.08 9.32
N ASP A 539 29.40 2.21 8.49
CA ASP A 539 30.78 2.29 8.00
C ASP A 539 31.03 3.48 7.08
N ILE A 540 29.99 4.00 6.42
CA ILE A 540 30.00 5.28 5.69
C ILE A 540 30.23 6.48 6.65
N GLY A 541 30.09 6.31 7.98
CA GLY A 541 30.31 7.35 8.98
C GLY A 541 29.04 7.85 9.66
N ASN A 542 28.00 7.00 9.73
CA ASN A 542 26.75 7.31 10.39
C ASN A 542 26.61 6.61 11.74
N THR A 543 25.76 7.14 12.59
CA THR A 543 25.34 6.47 13.83
C THR A 543 23.99 5.82 13.60
N VAL A 544 23.86 4.55 13.92
CA VAL A 544 22.62 3.78 13.70
C VAL A 544 22.10 3.25 15.03
N ILE A 545 20.90 3.67 15.41
CA ILE A 545 20.18 3.15 16.58
C ILE A 545 19.04 2.27 16.07
N VAL A 546 18.94 1.06 16.57
CA VAL A 546 17.91 0.09 16.21
C VAL A 546 17.18 -0.35 17.48
N VAL A 547 15.86 -0.16 17.51
CA VAL A 547 15.02 -0.78 18.54
C VAL A 547 14.72 -2.19 18.05
N GLU A 548 15.24 -3.24 18.74
CA GLU A 548 15.19 -4.61 18.23
C GLU A 548 15.14 -5.67 19.32
N HIS A 549 14.64 -6.86 18.92
CA HIS A 549 14.53 -8.05 19.75
C HIS A 549 15.21 -9.28 19.12
N ASP A 550 15.71 -9.14 17.89
CA ASP A 550 16.36 -10.22 17.16
C ASP A 550 17.74 -10.53 17.74
N GLU A 551 18.02 -11.82 17.94
CA GLU A 551 19.29 -12.30 18.51
C GLU A 551 20.48 -11.97 17.63
N ASP A 552 20.39 -12.20 16.32
CA ASP A 552 21.48 -11.99 15.36
C ASP A 552 21.83 -10.50 15.26
N MET A 553 20.81 -9.63 15.26
CA MET A 553 20.99 -8.17 15.28
C MET A 553 21.71 -7.71 16.56
N MET A 554 21.29 -8.22 17.74
CA MET A 554 21.95 -7.90 19.01
C MET A 554 23.39 -8.36 19.04
N ARG A 555 23.70 -9.58 18.58
CA ARG A 555 25.07 -10.11 18.51
C ARG A 555 25.95 -9.37 17.51
N ALA A 556 25.36 -8.85 16.44
CA ALA A 556 26.05 -8.12 15.37
C ALA A 556 26.29 -6.64 15.68
N SER A 557 25.68 -6.10 16.74
CA SER A 557 25.79 -4.69 17.14
C SER A 557 27.13 -4.37 17.81
N ASP A 558 27.50 -3.08 17.78
CA ASP A 558 28.68 -2.58 18.49
C ASP A 558 28.37 -2.24 19.94
N TRP A 559 27.10 -1.87 20.22
CA TRP A 559 26.64 -1.42 21.53
C TRP A 559 25.21 -1.85 21.79
N ILE A 560 24.88 -2.26 23.01
CA ILE A 560 23.53 -2.63 23.43
C ILE A 560 23.12 -1.79 24.64
N ILE A 561 21.86 -1.36 24.62
CA ILE A 561 21.15 -0.74 25.73
C ILE A 561 19.95 -1.59 26.05
N ASP A 562 19.95 -2.25 27.21
CA ASP A 562 18.82 -3.09 27.66
C ASP A 562 17.97 -2.30 28.68
N ILE A 563 16.67 -2.12 28.37
CA ILE A 563 15.72 -1.37 29.19
C ILE A 563 14.76 -2.32 29.89
N GLY A 564 14.71 -2.21 31.19
CA GLY A 564 13.95 -3.12 32.04
C GLY A 564 13.72 -2.54 33.44
N PRO A 565 13.69 -3.41 34.48
CA PRO A 565 13.75 -4.88 34.42
C PRO A 565 12.44 -5.55 33.94
N LYS A 566 11.29 -4.82 33.94
CA LYS A 566 9.97 -5.30 33.54
C LYS A 566 9.26 -4.26 32.69
N ALA A 567 8.00 -4.51 32.32
CA ALA A 567 7.18 -3.60 31.51
C ALA A 567 6.45 -2.53 32.36
N GLY A 568 6.03 -1.45 31.69
CA GLY A 568 5.23 -0.36 32.26
C GLY A 568 5.88 0.33 33.47
N ARG A 569 5.14 0.50 34.56
CA ARG A 569 5.67 1.17 35.78
C ARG A 569 6.85 0.46 36.43
N LYS A 570 7.01 -0.84 36.21
CA LYS A 570 8.15 -1.64 36.71
C LYS A 570 9.32 -1.67 35.74
N GLY A 571 9.19 -1.04 34.58
CA GLY A 571 10.23 -0.81 33.58
C GLY A 571 10.85 0.57 33.69
N GLY A 572 11.42 1.06 32.59
CA GLY A 572 11.91 2.42 32.43
C GLY A 572 13.27 2.69 33.05
N GLN A 573 14.10 1.66 33.27
CA GLN A 573 15.46 1.78 33.78
C GLN A 573 16.42 1.12 32.80
N VAL A 574 17.63 1.63 32.64
CA VAL A 574 18.71 0.95 31.97
C VAL A 574 19.24 -0.15 32.87
N VAL A 575 19.06 -1.41 32.48
CA VAL A 575 19.57 -2.57 33.23
C VAL A 575 20.93 -3.01 32.74
N PHE A 576 21.27 -2.64 31.50
CA PHE A 576 22.61 -2.84 30.92
C PHE A 576 22.86 -1.80 29.82
N GLN A 577 24.10 -1.33 29.73
CA GLN A 577 24.66 -0.64 28.55
C GLN A 577 26.12 -1.04 28.37
N GLY A 578 26.49 -1.40 27.14
CA GLY A 578 27.85 -1.85 26.85
C GLY A 578 27.92 -2.68 25.57
N ARG A 579 29.04 -3.39 25.40
CA ARG A 579 29.23 -4.28 24.27
C ARG A 579 28.43 -5.58 24.43
N PRO A 580 28.04 -6.25 23.33
CA PRO A 580 27.30 -7.51 23.37
C PRO A 580 27.98 -8.59 24.24
N GLU A 581 29.33 -8.71 24.16
CA GLU A 581 30.13 -9.70 24.90
C GLU A 581 30.04 -9.50 26.43
N ASP A 582 29.91 -8.24 26.87
CA ASP A 582 29.80 -7.90 28.30
C ASP A 582 28.38 -8.15 28.80
N MET A 583 27.39 -7.98 27.93
CA MET A 583 25.98 -8.28 28.24
C MET A 583 25.81 -9.75 28.62
N LEU A 584 26.46 -10.69 27.91
CA LEU A 584 26.37 -12.12 28.15
C LEU A 584 26.83 -12.54 29.56
N LYS A 585 27.64 -11.70 30.24
CA LYS A 585 28.10 -11.91 31.62
C LYS A 585 27.11 -11.45 32.67
N THR A 586 26.07 -10.73 32.30
CA THR A 586 25.10 -10.16 33.22
C THR A 586 23.93 -11.11 33.53
N ALA A 587 23.14 -10.74 34.53
CA ALA A 587 21.96 -11.51 34.96
C ALA A 587 20.62 -10.95 34.41
N THR A 588 20.67 -10.07 33.37
CA THR A 588 19.44 -9.52 32.77
C THR A 588 18.66 -10.63 32.07
N ILE A 589 17.32 -10.46 31.93
CA ILE A 589 16.47 -11.45 31.26
C ILE A 589 16.96 -11.67 29.82
N THR A 590 17.27 -10.59 29.11
CA THR A 590 17.79 -10.64 27.74
C THR A 590 19.09 -11.43 27.67
N ALA A 591 20.05 -11.18 28.58
CA ALA A 591 21.29 -11.91 28.63
C ALA A 591 21.13 -13.42 28.94
N GLN A 592 20.16 -13.78 29.78
CA GLN A 592 19.87 -15.17 30.09
C GLN A 592 19.33 -15.94 28.86
N TYR A 593 18.54 -15.27 27.98
CA TYR A 593 18.13 -15.86 26.71
C TYR A 593 19.31 -15.98 25.73
N LEU A 594 20.11 -14.91 25.55
CA LEU A 594 21.25 -14.89 24.63
C LEU A 594 22.34 -15.91 24.99
N ASN A 595 22.51 -16.23 26.27
CA ASN A 595 23.50 -17.22 26.70
C ASN A 595 22.90 -18.63 26.92
N GLY A 596 21.64 -18.86 26.53
CA GLY A 596 20.97 -20.15 26.57
C GLY A 596 20.60 -20.65 27.98
N LYS A 597 20.70 -19.80 29.04
CA LYS A 597 20.23 -20.15 30.39
C LYS A 597 18.71 -20.20 30.49
N LEU A 598 18.04 -19.30 29.76
CA LEU A 598 16.62 -19.34 29.50
C LEU A 598 16.40 -19.71 28.05
N GLY A 599 15.33 -20.41 27.77
CA GLY A 599 14.93 -20.76 26.40
C GLY A 599 13.52 -21.32 26.39
N ILE A 600 12.93 -21.36 25.20
CA ILE A 600 11.63 -21.98 24.99
C ILE A 600 11.87 -23.47 24.76
N SER A 601 11.35 -24.31 25.68
CA SER A 601 11.57 -25.77 25.65
C SER A 601 10.85 -26.42 24.47
N ILE A 602 11.56 -27.29 23.75
CA ILE A 602 11.00 -28.07 22.64
C ILE A 602 10.12 -29.18 23.23
N PRO A 603 8.89 -29.41 22.71
CA PRO A 603 8.06 -30.52 23.12
C PRO A 603 8.73 -31.86 22.87
N THR A 604 8.69 -32.76 23.86
CA THR A 604 9.27 -34.12 23.74
C THR A 604 8.49 -35.00 22.76
N GLU A 605 7.18 -34.76 22.64
CA GLU A 605 6.30 -35.43 21.68
C GLU A 605 5.47 -34.41 20.92
N ARG A 606 5.30 -34.62 19.59
CA ARG A 606 4.43 -33.82 18.76
C ARG A 606 3.00 -34.35 18.81
N ARG A 607 2.00 -33.45 18.82
CA ARG A 607 0.59 -33.82 18.79
C ARG A 607 0.25 -34.57 17.51
N LYS A 608 -0.46 -35.71 17.66
CA LYS A 608 -0.92 -36.48 16.50
C LYS A 608 -2.08 -35.79 15.76
N GLY A 609 -2.77 -34.86 16.44
CA GLY A 609 -3.99 -34.22 15.95
C GLY A 609 -5.20 -35.14 16.06
N ASN A 610 -6.31 -34.76 15.44
CA ASN A 610 -7.56 -35.52 15.46
C ASN A 610 -7.75 -36.45 14.24
N GLY A 611 -6.72 -36.61 13.39
CA GLY A 611 -6.77 -37.43 12.18
C GLY A 611 -7.51 -36.81 11.00
N LYS A 612 -8.10 -35.61 11.18
CA LYS A 612 -8.82 -34.85 10.14
C LYS A 612 -7.92 -33.78 9.54
N LYS A 613 -8.23 -33.35 8.32
CA LYS A 613 -7.49 -32.30 7.64
C LYS A 613 -8.41 -31.43 6.79
N ILE A 614 -7.99 -30.21 6.50
CA ILE A 614 -8.49 -29.40 5.40
C ILE A 614 -7.52 -29.58 4.24
N SER A 615 -8.01 -29.95 3.07
CA SER A 615 -7.22 -30.07 1.84
C SER A 615 -7.63 -28.96 0.88
N LEU A 616 -6.69 -28.13 0.49
CA LEU A 616 -6.87 -27.05 -0.46
C LEU A 616 -6.07 -27.36 -1.72
N GLN A 617 -6.75 -27.43 -2.87
CA GLN A 617 -6.20 -27.94 -4.13
C GLN A 617 -6.18 -26.83 -5.19
N GLY A 618 -5.15 -26.85 -6.03
CA GLY A 618 -5.07 -26.01 -7.21
C GLY A 618 -4.92 -24.51 -6.94
N CYS A 619 -4.18 -24.10 -5.90
CA CYS A 619 -4.02 -22.69 -5.58
C CYS A 619 -3.13 -21.97 -6.59
N GLN A 620 -3.67 -20.91 -7.25
CA GLN A 620 -3.04 -20.18 -8.35
C GLN A 620 -3.00 -18.65 -8.14
N GLY A 621 -3.18 -18.16 -6.92
CA GLY A 621 -3.16 -16.72 -6.64
C GLY A 621 -1.75 -16.12 -6.71
N ASN A 622 -1.62 -14.93 -7.28
CA ASN A 622 -0.35 -14.16 -7.38
C ASN A 622 0.81 -15.01 -7.94
N ASN A 623 1.76 -15.39 -7.09
CA ASN A 623 2.91 -16.22 -7.47
C ASN A 623 2.73 -17.72 -7.21
N LEU A 624 1.59 -18.18 -6.69
CA LEU A 624 1.35 -19.60 -6.41
C LEU A 624 1.29 -20.43 -7.69
N LYS A 625 2.02 -21.55 -7.72
CA LYS A 625 2.23 -22.39 -8.91
C LYS A 625 1.34 -23.61 -8.88
N ASN A 626 0.02 -23.43 -8.81
CA ASN A 626 -0.97 -24.51 -8.81
C ASN A 626 -0.66 -25.56 -7.73
N ILE A 627 -0.61 -25.13 -6.48
CA ILE A 627 -0.17 -25.94 -5.35
C ILE A 627 -1.33 -26.57 -4.60
N ASP A 628 -1.11 -27.78 -4.09
CA ASP A 628 -1.97 -28.50 -3.17
C ASP A 628 -1.39 -28.44 -1.76
N VAL A 629 -2.24 -28.12 -0.78
CA VAL A 629 -1.80 -27.95 0.60
C VAL A 629 -2.77 -28.60 1.57
N GLU A 630 -2.23 -29.36 2.53
CA GLU A 630 -3.01 -29.99 3.60
C GLU A 630 -2.75 -29.33 4.94
N PHE A 631 -3.82 -29.04 5.66
CA PHE A 631 -3.80 -28.50 7.02
C PHE A 631 -4.38 -29.50 8.01
N PRO A 632 -3.52 -30.30 8.71
CA PRO A 632 -3.98 -31.28 9.69
C PRO A 632 -4.61 -30.58 10.91
N LEU A 633 -5.82 -31.02 11.28
CA LEU A 633 -6.60 -30.39 12.36
C LEU A 633 -6.19 -30.84 13.77
N GLY A 634 -6.42 -30.00 14.77
CA GLY A 634 -6.02 -30.22 16.17
C GLY A 634 -4.52 -30.09 16.38
N LYS A 635 -3.85 -29.27 15.60
CA LYS A 635 -2.39 -29.04 15.65
C LYS A 635 -2.03 -27.56 15.61
N LEU A 636 -0.81 -27.28 16.06
CA LEU A 636 -0.13 -26.02 15.81
C LEU A 636 0.61 -26.11 14.48
N ILE A 637 0.13 -25.40 13.47
CA ILE A 637 0.69 -25.39 12.11
C ILE A 637 1.42 -24.07 11.90
N VAL A 638 2.67 -24.14 11.45
CA VAL A 638 3.45 -22.95 11.08
C VAL A 638 3.68 -22.93 9.58
N VAL A 639 3.27 -21.86 8.90
CA VAL A 639 3.53 -21.60 7.49
C VAL A 639 4.71 -20.64 7.39
N THR A 640 5.81 -21.11 6.85
CA THR A 640 7.07 -20.37 6.80
C THR A 640 7.65 -20.34 5.38
N GLY A 641 8.84 -19.76 5.21
CA GLY A 641 9.55 -19.61 3.94
C GLY A 641 10.04 -18.19 3.71
N VAL A 642 10.88 -17.96 2.72
CA VAL A 642 11.46 -16.64 2.43
C VAL A 642 10.42 -15.55 2.18
N SER A 643 10.82 -14.29 2.32
CA SER A 643 9.93 -13.14 2.04
C SER A 643 9.43 -13.19 0.59
N GLY A 644 8.14 -12.91 0.36
CA GLY A 644 7.53 -12.98 -0.97
C GLY A 644 7.28 -14.39 -1.54
N SER A 645 7.50 -15.49 -0.78
CA SER A 645 7.29 -16.87 -1.26
C SER A 645 5.84 -17.28 -1.49
N GLY A 646 4.86 -16.45 -1.10
CA GLY A 646 3.43 -16.70 -1.32
C GLY A 646 2.64 -17.11 -0.07
N LYS A 647 3.22 -17.07 1.14
CA LYS A 647 2.56 -17.42 2.42
C LYS A 647 1.25 -16.68 2.64
N SER A 648 1.27 -15.36 2.56
CA SER A 648 0.08 -14.52 2.77
C SER A 648 -0.97 -14.73 1.66
N THR A 649 -0.55 -15.01 0.43
CA THR A 649 -1.45 -15.35 -0.67
C THR A 649 -2.18 -16.67 -0.38
N LEU A 650 -1.46 -17.69 0.08
CA LEU A 650 -2.05 -18.98 0.44
C LEU A 650 -3.04 -18.86 1.60
N ILE A 651 -2.64 -18.19 2.68
CA ILE A 651 -3.42 -18.15 3.92
C ILE A 651 -4.44 -16.99 3.94
N ASN A 652 -3.98 -15.71 3.76
CA ASN A 652 -4.81 -14.54 3.95
C ASN A 652 -5.67 -14.17 2.75
N GLU A 653 -5.25 -14.59 1.54
CA GLU A 653 -5.95 -14.25 0.30
C GLU A 653 -6.68 -15.43 -0.33
N THR A 654 -6.34 -16.69 0.05
CA THR A 654 -7.02 -17.89 -0.44
C THR A 654 -7.80 -18.60 0.66
N LEU A 655 -7.13 -19.23 1.65
CA LEU A 655 -7.80 -20.05 2.68
C LEU A 655 -8.78 -19.24 3.55
N GLN A 656 -8.34 -18.12 4.10
CA GLN A 656 -9.14 -17.28 5.01
C GLN A 656 -10.41 -16.73 4.35
N PRO A 657 -10.39 -16.18 3.10
CA PRO A 657 -11.60 -15.75 2.42
C PRO A 657 -12.57 -16.89 2.12
N ILE A 658 -12.08 -18.08 1.71
CA ILE A 658 -12.95 -19.27 1.49
C ILE A 658 -13.73 -19.59 2.75
N LEU A 659 -13.02 -19.75 3.87
CA LEU A 659 -13.63 -20.09 5.15
C LEU A 659 -14.58 -18.97 5.66
N SER A 660 -14.20 -17.69 5.46
CA SER A 660 -15.05 -16.56 5.82
C SER A 660 -16.31 -16.46 4.96
N GLN A 661 -16.25 -16.83 3.69
CA GLN A 661 -17.46 -16.94 2.85
C GLN A 661 -18.38 -18.04 3.35
N HIS A 662 -17.83 -19.20 3.71
CA HIS A 662 -18.61 -20.33 4.19
C HIS A 662 -19.31 -20.02 5.53
N PHE A 663 -18.57 -19.53 6.55
CA PHE A 663 -19.11 -19.33 7.90
C PHE A 663 -19.83 -17.99 8.09
N TYR A 664 -19.38 -16.92 7.43
CA TYR A 664 -19.83 -15.55 7.70
C TYR A 664 -20.44 -14.84 6.51
N ARG A 665 -20.57 -15.53 5.34
CA ARG A 665 -21.07 -14.96 4.09
C ARG A 665 -20.30 -13.69 3.68
N SER A 666 -18.97 -13.69 3.91
CA SER A 666 -18.08 -12.59 3.55
C SER A 666 -18.10 -12.35 2.04
N LEU A 667 -18.06 -11.09 1.63
CA LEU A 667 -18.03 -10.70 0.21
C LEU A 667 -16.60 -10.72 -0.36
N LYS A 668 -15.55 -10.90 0.47
CA LYS A 668 -14.17 -10.97 0.01
C LYS A 668 -13.98 -12.25 -0.82
N LYS A 669 -13.61 -12.08 -2.10
CA LYS A 669 -13.34 -13.22 -2.98
C LYS A 669 -11.98 -13.83 -2.66
N PRO A 670 -11.88 -15.17 -2.62
CA PRO A 670 -10.60 -15.86 -2.55
C PRO A 670 -9.84 -15.72 -3.87
N MET A 671 -8.53 -15.89 -3.81
CA MET A 671 -7.71 -16.11 -5.01
C MET A 671 -8.11 -17.42 -5.70
N PRO A 672 -7.78 -17.62 -7.00
CA PRO A 672 -8.16 -18.83 -7.74
C PRO A 672 -7.66 -20.11 -7.07
N TYR A 673 -8.52 -21.09 -6.97
CA TYR A 673 -8.27 -22.45 -6.47
C TYR A 673 -9.26 -23.41 -7.12
N ASP A 674 -8.93 -24.71 -7.17
CA ASP A 674 -9.77 -25.72 -7.79
C ASP A 674 -10.79 -26.28 -6.80
N ALA A 675 -10.37 -26.76 -5.63
CA ALA A 675 -11.25 -27.38 -4.65
C ALA A 675 -10.75 -27.19 -3.20
N ILE A 676 -11.67 -27.29 -2.24
CA ILE A 676 -11.37 -27.39 -0.82
C ILE A 676 -12.25 -28.48 -0.19
N GLU A 677 -11.64 -29.31 0.64
CA GLU A 677 -12.30 -30.38 1.37
C GLU A 677 -12.04 -30.30 2.86
N GLY A 678 -12.94 -30.84 3.69
CA GLY A 678 -12.74 -30.92 5.14
C GLY A 678 -13.24 -29.72 5.92
N ILE A 679 -13.96 -28.77 5.31
CA ILE A 679 -14.51 -27.58 6.00
C ILE A 679 -15.53 -27.99 7.07
N GLU A 680 -16.25 -29.07 6.87
CA GLU A 680 -17.24 -29.62 7.80
C GLU A 680 -16.67 -30.05 9.15
N HIS A 681 -15.35 -30.17 9.25
CA HIS A 681 -14.66 -30.55 10.49
C HIS A 681 -14.39 -29.39 11.43
N ILE A 682 -14.59 -28.17 10.97
CA ILE A 682 -14.48 -26.94 11.76
C ILE A 682 -15.84 -26.24 11.85
N ASP A 683 -16.06 -25.47 12.89
CA ASP A 683 -17.30 -24.72 13.12
C ASP A 683 -17.13 -23.20 13.03
N LYS A 684 -15.90 -22.72 13.11
CA LYS A 684 -15.58 -21.30 13.13
C LYS A 684 -14.16 -21.05 12.64
N VAL A 685 -13.97 -19.94 11.96
CA VAL A 685 -12.62 -19.38 11.66
C VAL A 685 -12.44 -18.05 12.38
N VAL A 686 -11.28 -17.85 12.99
CA VAL A 686 -10.90 -16.60 13.66
C VAL A 686 -9.62 -16.10 13.06
N ASN A 687 -9.68 -14.94 12.42
CA ASN A 687 -8.48 -14.27 11.91
C ASN A 687 -7.98 -13.21 12.90
N VAL A 688 -6.72 -13.34 13.31
CA VAL A 688 -6.04 -12.44 14.24
C VAL A 688 -4.87 -11.78 13.52
N ASP A 689 -5.15 -10.65 12.90
CA ASP A 689 -4.18 -9.84 12.13
C ASP A 689 -3.66 -8.64 12.96
N GLN A 690 -2.64 -7.97 12.46
CA GLN A 690 -2.02 -6.80 13.08
C GLN A 690 -2.83 -5.50 12.92
N SER A 691 -3.98 -5.52 12.26
CA SER A 691 -4.80 -4.32 12.08
C SER A 691 -5.26 -3.74 13.42
N PRO A 692 -5.34 -2.40 13.54
CA PRO A 692 -5.79 -1.77 14.78
C PRO A 692 -7.17 -2.26 15.23
N ILE A 693 -7.39 -2.39 16.55
CA ILE A 693 -8.69 -2.77 17.14
C ILE A 693 -9.79 -1.70 16.95
N GLY A 694 -9.44 -0.58 16.36
CA GLY A 694 -10.34 0.51 15.95
C GLY A 694 -9.59 1.69 15.38
N ARG A 695 -10.29 2.52 14.61
CA ARG A 695 -9.69 3.65 13.88
C ARG A 695 -9.82 5.01 14.59
N THR A 696 -10.46 5.02 15.75
CA THR A 696 -10.74 6.26 16.48
C THR A 696 -10.12 6.23 17.87
N PRO A 697 -9.78 7.39 18.47
CA PRO A 697 -9.29 7.47 19.85
C PRO A 697 -10.25 6.93 20.89
N ARG A 698 -11.52 6.69 20.55
CA ARG A 698 -12.55 6.11 21.43
C ARG A 698 -12.46 4.59 21.54
N SER A 699 -11.88 3.94 20.52
CA SER A 699 -11.62 2.50 20.59
C SER A 699 -10.47 2.23 21.55
N ASN A 700 -10.64 1.27 22.44
CA ASN A 700 -9.64 0.87 23.43
C ASN A 700 -9.81 -0.59 23.81
N PRO A 701 -8.86 -1.22 24.54
CA PRO A 701 -8.93 -2.62 24.96
C PRO A 701 -10.23 -2.94 25.72
N ALA A 702 -10.68 -2.06 26.61
CA ALA A 702 -11.91 -2.31 27.38
C ALA A 702 -13.18 -2.34 26.51
N THR A 703 -13.26 -1.50 25.48
CA THR A 703 -14.41 -1.50 24.56
C THR A 703 -14.37 -2.69 23.61
N TYR A 704 -13.21 -3.09 23.16
CA TYR A 704 -13.04 -4.17 22.20
C TYR A 704 -13.35 -5.54 22.83
N THR A 705 -12.84 -5.79 24.01
CA THR A 705 -13.13 -7.03 24.79
C THR A 705 -14.55 -7.08 25.36
N GLY A 706 -15.28 -5.98 25.29
CA GLY A 706 -16.63 -5.87 25.88
C GLY A 706 -16.65 -5.72 27.40
N VAL A 707 -15.49 -5.70 28.09
CA VAL A 707 -15.43 -5.53 29.54
C VAL A 707 -15.96 -4.16 29.99
N PHE A 708 -15.89 -3.16 29.10
CA PHE A 708 -16.41 -1.82 29.40
C PHE A 708 -17.92 -1.80 29.65
N ALA A 709 -18.68 -2.68 29.00
CA ALA A 709 -20.12 -2.83 29.27
C ALA A 709 -20.37 -3.31 30.70
N ASP A 710 -19.58 -4.28 31.18
CA ASP A 710 -19.69 -4.82 32.54
C ASP A 710 -19.26 -3.77 33.60
N ILE A 711 -18.17 -3.01 33.29
CA ILE A 711 -17.73 -1.89 34.14
C ILE A 711 -18.84 -0.83 34.27
N ARG A 712 -19.46 -0.43 33.15
CA ARG A 712 -20.59 0.52 33.21
C ARG A 712 -21.75 0.00 34.02
N SER A 713 -22.08 -1.27 33.86
CA SER A 713 -23.14 -1.92 34.63
C SER A 713 -22.84 -1.90 36.15
N LEU A 714 -21.58 -2.12 36.52
CA LEU A 714 -21.12 -2.02 37.89
C LEU A 714 -21.38 -0.61 38.47
N TYR A 715 -20.93 0.44 37.74
CA TYR A 715 -21.09 1.82 38.21
C TYR A 715 -22.53 2.28 38.26
N VAL A 716 -23.41 1.84 37.37
CA VAL A 716 -24.86 2.11 37.40
C VAL A 716 -25.51 1.53 38.65
N ASN A 717 -25.04 0.38 39.09
CA ASN A 717 -25.61 -0.31 40.25
C ASN A 717 -25.16 0.24 41.61
N LEU A 718 -24.24 1.23 41.62
CA LEU A 718 -23.83 1.88 42.86
C LEU A 718 -24.97 2.71 43.49
N PRO A 719 -25.06 2.79 44.83
CA PRO A 719 -26.11 3.53 45.51
C PRO A 719 -26.25 4.98 45.04
N GLU A 720 -25.14 5.71 44.91
CA GLU A 720 -25.14 7.11 44.48
C GLU A 720 -25.63 7.29 43.02
N ALA A 721 -25.30 6.36 42.14
CA ALA A 721 -25.78 6.37 40.77
C ALA A 721 -27.28 6.12 40.67
N LYS A 722 -27.80 5.19 41.50
CA LYS A 722 -29.24 4.90 41.61
C LYS A 722 -30.02 6.08 42.18
N ILE A 723 -29.52 6.74 43.23
CA ILE A 723 -30.13 7.95 43.81
C ILE A 723 -30.27 9.07 42.79
N ARG A 724 -29.22 9.27 41.96
CA ARG A 724 -29.21 10.27 40.88
C ARG A 724 -29.95 9.84 39.61
N GLY A 725 -30.52 8.65 39.58
CA GLY A 725 -31.25 8.09 38.42
C GLY A 725 -30.39 7.88 37.19
N TYR A 726 -29.09 7.62 37.35
CA TYR A 726 -28.15 7.48 36.24
C TYR A 726 -28.34 6.14 35.50
N LYS A 727 -28.48 6.19 34.19
CA LYS A 727 -28.60 5.05 33.27
C LYS A 727 -27.24 4.63 32.70
N PRO A 728 -27.09 3.43 32.12
CA PRO A 728 -25.81 2.99 31.52
C PRO A 728 -25.19 3.95 30.48
N GLY A 729 -26.04 4.72 29.78
CA GLY A 729 -25.58 5.76 28.84
C GLY A 729 -24.77 6.88 29.49
N ARG A 730 -25.05 7.19 30.77
CA ARG A 730 -24.31 8.23 31.52
C ARG A 730 -22.82 7.89 31.67
N PHE A 731 -22.51 6.62 31.81
CA PHE A 731 -21.15 6.10 31.94
C PHE A 731 -20.50 5.74 30.60
N SER A 732 -21.07 6.17 29.46
CA SER A 732 -20.50 6.00 28.14
C SER A 732 -19.89 7.32 27.63
N PHE A 733 -18.62 7.28 27.26
CA PHE A 733 -17.96 8.44 26.59
C PHE A 733 -18.41 8.63 25.14
N ASN A 734 -19.21 7.71 24.57
CA ASN A 734 -19.74 7.80 23.20
C ASN A 734 -21.09 8.52 23.12
N VAL A 735 -21.83 8.59 24.25
CA VAL A 735 -23.21 9.09 24.29
C VAL A 735 -23.26 10.44 25.02
N LYS A 736 -24.07 11.36 24.52
CA LYS A 736 -24.31 12.66 25.19
C LYS A 736 -24.88 12.45 26.61
N GLY A 737 -24.57 13.38 27.50
CA GLY A 737 -25.08 13.44 28.88
C GLY A 737 -24.05 13.11 29.94
N GLY A 738 -23.14 12.15 29.74
CA GLY A 738 -22.08 11.81 30.70
C GLY A 738 -20.66 12.12 30.22
N ARG A 739 -20.48 12.26 28.91
CA ARG A 739 -19.19 12.57 28.32
C ARG A 739 -18.85 14.07 28.45
N CYS A 740 -17.57 14.39 28.33
CA CYS A 740 -17.12 15.76 28.12
C CYS A 740 -17.56 16.23 26.74
N GLU A 741 -18.42 17.26 26.66
CA GLU A 741 -18.93 17.75 25.38
C GLU A 741 -17.85 18.55 24.59
N ALA A 742 -16.87 19.16 25.27
CA ALA A 742 -15.81 19.93 24.63
C ALA A 742 -14.90 19.06 23.73
N CYS A 743 -14.58 17.83 24.14
CA CYS A 743 -13.84 16.86 23.33
C CYS A 743 -14.72 15.76 22.74
N GLY A 744 -16.04 15.82 22.94
CA GLY A 744 -16.97 14.81 22.51
C GLY A 744 -16.70 13.40 23.07
N GLY A 745 -16.01 13.29 24.23
CA GLY A 745 -15.59 12.03 24.83
C GLY A 745 -14.29 11.43 24.31
N ASN A 746 -13.56 12.14 23.44
CA ASN A 746 -12.25 11.66 22.95
C ASN A 746 -11.15 11.74 24.02
N GLY A 747 -11.24 12.72 24.94
CA GLY A 747 -10.21 13.03 25.92
C GLY A 747 -9.14 13.99 25.38
N TYR A 748 -9.01 14.08 24.07
CA TYR A 748 -8.03 14.88 23.33
C TYR A 748 -8.72 15.71 22.25
N ARG A 749 -8.08 16.79 21.82
CA ARG A 749 -8.42 17.56 20.63
C ARG A 749 -7.33 17.35 19.59
N SER A 750 -7.70 17.09 18.35
CA SER A 750 -6.79 17.06 17.21
C SER A 750 -6.60 18.50 16.72
N ILE A 751 -5.35 18.89 16.57
CA ILE A 751 -4.96 20.13 15.90
C ILE A 751 -4.44 19.70 14.54
N GLU A 752 -5.18 20.02 13.48
CA GLU A 752 -4.78 19.71 12.10
C GLU A 752 -3.58 20.57 11.71
N MET A 753 -2.53 19.93 11.24
CA MET A 753 -1.30 20.55 10.76
C MET A 753 -1.17 20.33 9.25
N ASN A 754 -1.14 21.39 8.43
CA ASN A 754 -1.22 21.32 6.98
C ASN A 754 -0.18 20.41 6.29
N PHE A 755 0.99 20.20 6.87
CA PHE A 755 2.08 19.40 6.26
C PHE A 755 2.72 18.40 7.24
N LEU A 756 2.25 18.34 8.47
CA LEU A 756 2.71 17.43 9.51
C LEU A 756 1.54 16.57 10.01
N PRO A 757 1.82 15.44 10.67
CA PRO A 757 0.78 14.65 11.33
C PRO A 757 0.02 15.51 12.36
N ASP A 758 -1.29 15.27 12.47
CA ASP A 758 -2.14 15.95 13.44
C ASP A 758 -1.62 15.78 14.87
N VAL A 759 -1.57 16.87 15.61
CA VAL A 759 -1.14 16.85 17.01
C VAL A 759 -2.34 16.65 17.93
N MET A 760 -2.25 15.67 18.81
CA MET A 760 -3.28 15.33 19.79
C MET A 760 -2.96 16.00 21.12
N VAL A 761 -3.74 17.02 21.51
CA VAL A 761 -3.56 17.75 22.76
C VAL A 761 -4.63 17.32 23.77
N PRO A 762 -4.28 17.06 25.05
CA PRO A 762 -5.26 16.76 26.10
C PRO A 762 -6.35 17.85 26.19
N CYS A 763 -7.59 17.44 26.34
CA CYS A 763 -8.69 18.38 26.47
C CYS A 763 -8.56 19.22 27.75
N GLU A 764 -8.53 20.53 27.64
CA GLU A 764 -8.38 21.48 28.74
C GLU A 764 -9.49 21.37 29.82
N ILE A 765 -10.71 20.94 29.43
CA ILE A 765 -11.86 20.84 30.34
C ILE A 765 -11.85 19.52 31.11
N CYS A 766 -11.61 18.41 30.46
CA CYS A 766 -11.65 17.10 31.15
C CYS A 766 -10.26 16.55 31.48
N HIS A 767 -9.17 17.21 31.07
CA HIS A 767 -7.78 16.78 31.28
C HIS A 767 -7.56 15.30 30.93
N GLY A 768 -8.05 14.88 29.78
CA GLY A 768 -7.93 13.50 29.30
C GLY A 768 -8.97 12.50 29.86
N LYS A 769 -9.77 12.88 30.86
CA LYS A 769 -10.70 11.95 31.56
C LYS A 769 -11.95 11.56 30.79
N ARG A 770 -12.27 12.19 29.65
CA ARG A 770 -13.37 11.86 28.73
C ARG A 770 -14.79 12.15 29.22
N TYR A 771 -15.02 12.33 30.52
CA TYR A 771 -16.31 12.53 31.18
C TYR A 771 -16.46 13.93 31.76
N ASN A 772 -17.71 14.31 31.98
CA ASN A 772 -18.04 15.50 32.75
C ASN A 772 -17.83 15.28 34.27
N ARG A 773 -17.73 16.37 35.02
CA ARG A 773 -17.44 16.35 36.46
C ARG A 773 -18.43 15.49 37.25
N GLU A 774 -19.71 15.61 36.97
CA GLU A 774 -20.80 14.93 37.70
C GLU A 774 -20.70 13.40 37.55
N THR A 775 -20.34 12.88 36.37
CA THR A 775 -20.14 11.45 36.14
C THR A 775 -18.93 10.93 36.92
N LEU A 776 -17.87 11.76 37.07
CA LEU A 776 -16.65 11.42 37.78
C LEU A 776 -16.82 11.40 39.31
N GLU A 777 -17.90 11.95 39.86
CA GLU A 777 -18.20 11.91 41.27
C GLU A 777 -18.62 10.50 41.73
N ILE A 778 -19.19 9.70 40.85
CA ILE A 778 -19.58 8.31 41.17
C ILE A 778 -18.31 7.44 41.26
N ARG A 779 -18.11 6.82 42.42
CA ARG A 779 -16.89 6.07 42.73
C ARG A 779 -17.17 4.67 43.21
N PHE A 780 -16.42 3.70 42.69
CA PHE A 780 -16.32 2.33 43.20
C PHE A 780 -14.95 2.11 43.83
N LYS A 781 -14.89 1.65 45.07
CA LYS A 781 -13.65 1.53 45.87
C LYS A 781 -12.78 2.82 45.78
N GLY A 782 -13.42 4.00 45.83
CA GLY A 782 -12.75 5.30 45.75
C GLY A 782 -12.31 5.77 44.37
N LYS A 783 -12.53 4.99 43.30
CA LYS A 783 -12.11 5.29 41.93
C LYS A 783 -13.32 5.60 41.05
N SER A 784 -13.22 6.65 40.24
CA SER A 784 -14.18 6.99 39.17
C SER A 784 -14.06 6.03 37.98
N ILE A 785 -15.03 6.07 37.06
CA ILE A 785 -14.96 5.29 35.82
C ILE A 785 -13.76 5.68 34.93
N ALA A 786 -13.35 6.95 34.94
CA ALA A 786 -12.15 7.39 34.24
C ALA A 786 -10.88 6.83 34.88
N ASP A 787 -10.80 6.82 36.23
CA ASP A 787 -9.67 6.21 36.94
C ASP A 787 -9.60 4.69 36.68
N ALA A 788 -10.73 4.02 36.54
CA ALA A 788 -10.79 2.58 36.19
C ALA A 788 -10.26 2.34 34.77
N LEU A 789 -10.56 3.21 33.81
CA LEU A 789 -10.01 3.14 32.45
C LEU A 789 -8.51 3.49 32.39
N ASP A 790 -8.01 4.32 33.31
CA ASP A 790 -6.58 4.68 33.39
C ASP A 790 -5.73 3.62 34.12
N MET A 791 -6.35 2.63 34.74
CA MET A 791 -5.63 1.51 35.34
C MET A 791 -4.95 0.66 34.29
N THR A 792 -3.73 0.19 34.58
CA THR A 792 -3.11 -0.90 33.84
C THR A 792 -3.92 -2.17 34.06
N ILE A 793 -3.83 -3.12 33.11
CA ILE A 793 -4.53 -4.42 33.22
C ILE A 793 -4.14 -5.12 34.52
N ASN A 794 -2.86 -5.11 34.92
CA ASN A 794 -2.43 -5.69 36.21
C ASN A 794 -3.13 -5.04 37.40
N GLN A 795 -3.23 -3.71 37.41
CA GLN A 795 -3.96 -3.00 38.49
C GLN A 795 -5.46 -3.30 38.47
N ALA A 796 -6.02 -3.42 37.27
CA ALA A 796 -7.44 -3.71 37.11
C ALA A 796 -7.79 -5.13 37.57
N VAL A 797 -6.91 -6.10 37.35
CA VAL A 797 -7.07 -7.47 37.89
C VAL A 797 -7.18 -7.45 39.41
N GLU A 798 -6.29 -6.74 40.09
CA GLU A 798 -6.32 -6.60 41.56
C GLU A 798 -7.57 -5.82 42.04
N PHE A 799 -7.92 -4.74 41.33
CA PHE A 799 -9.05 -3.87 41.69
C PHE A 799 -10.40 -4.55 41.54
N PHE A 800 -10.59 -5.34 40.48
CA PHE A 800 -11.84 -6.04 40.18
C PHE A 800 -11.83 -7.52 40.62
N GLU A 801 -10.92 -7.94 41.51
CA GLU A 801 -10.80 -9.35 41.98
C GLU A 801 -12.11 -9.99 42.42
N ASN A 802 -12.99 -9.19 43.03
CA ASN A 802 -14.29 -9.64 43.57
C ASN A 802 -15.45 -9.45 42.57
N VAL A 803 -15.19 -9.18 41.30
CA VAL A 803 -16.18 -8.99 40.24
C VAL A 803 -15.94 -10.00 39.12
N PRO A 804 -16.44 -11.25 39.23
CA PRO A 804 -16.04 -12.35 38.33
C PRO A 804 -16.20 -12.06 36.84
N ASN A 805 -17.31 -11.43 36.44
CA ASN A 805 -17.57 -11.11 35.02
C ASN A 805 -16.54 -10.15 34.40
N ILE A 806 -16.08 -9.20 35.21
CA ILE A 806 -15.02 -8.25 34.78
C ILE A 806 -13.68 -8.95 34.84
N LEU A 807 -13.39 -9.63 35.95
CA LEU A 807 -12.11 -10.31 36.20
C LEU A 807 -11.77 -11.31 35.10
N GLN A 808 -12.72 -12.15 34.68
CA GLN A 808 -12.52 -13.16 33.65
C GLN A 808 -11.98 -12.55 32.35
N LYS A 809 -12.59 -11.44 31.89
CA LYS A 809 -12.18 -10.76 30.63
C LYS A 809 -10.85 -10.02 30.76
N ILE A 810 -10.57 -9.41 31.90
CA ILE A 810 -9.31 -8.70 32.15
C ILE A 810 -8.16 -9.69 32.34
N LYS A 811 -8.41 -10.84 32.97
CA LYS A 811 -7.40 -11.86 33.17
C LYS A 811 -6.88 -12.44 31.85
N THR A 812 -7.73 -12.65 30.84
CA THR A 812 -7.27 -13.09 29.52
C THR A 812 -6.35 -12.06 28.85
N LEU A 813 -6.54 -10.75 29.08
CA LEU A 813 -5.61 -9.71 28.62
C LEU A 813 -4.26 -9.79 29.35
N GLN A 814 -4.28 -10.13 30.64
CA GLN A 814 -3.05 -10.34 31.42
C GLN A 814 -2.31 -11.59 30.95
N ASP A 815 -3.03 -12.68 30.71
CA ASP A 815 -2.46 -13.98 30.29
C ASP A 815 -1.74 -13.91 28.93
N VAL A 816 -2.19 -13.04 28.01
CA VAL A 816 -1.48 -12.79 26.74
C VAL A 816 -0.33 -11.78 26.86
N GLY A 817 0.11 -11.44 28.08
CA GLY A 817 1.25 -10.56 28.32
C GLY A 817 0.98 -9.05 28.19
N LEU A 818 -0.31 -8.62 28.18
CA LEU A 818 -0.69 -7.21 28.07
C LEU A 818 -0.92 -6.52 29.43
N GLY A 819 -0.39 -7.07 30.52
CA GLY A 819 -0.59 -6.53 31.87
C GLY A 819 -0.17 -5.07 32.09
N TYR A 820 0.69 -4.55 31.25
CA TYR A 820 1.23 -3.19 31.33
C TYR A 820 0.40 -2.12 30.64
N ILE A 821 -0.44 -2.45 29.63
CA ILE A 821 -1.29 -1.47 28.93
C ILE A 821 -2.45 -1.03 29.81
N LYS A 822 -2.98 0.20 29.55
CA LYS A 822 -4.16 0.69 30.25
C LYS A 822 -5.44 0.18 29.61
N LEU A 823 -6.48 -0.10 30.40
CA LEU A 823 -7.79 -0.51 29.90
C LEU A 823 -8.39 0.48 28.89
N GLY A 824 -8.23 1.77 29.14
CA GLY A 824 -8.73 2.86 28.29
C GLY A 824 -7.70 3.41 27.28
N GLN A 825 -6.56 2.74 27.08
CA GLN A 825 -5.54 3.17 26.10
C GLN A 825 -6.13 3.23 24.70
N SER A 826 -5.91 4.35 24.00
CA SER A 826 -6.43 4.51 22.64
C SER A 826 -5.87 3.45 21.68
N SER A 827 -6.73 2.91 20.82
CA SER A 827 -6.28 1.97 19.77
C SER A 827 -5.22 2.54 18.83
N THR A 828 -5.19 3.85 18.67
CA THR A 828 -4.21 4.54 17.80
C THR A 828 -2.80 4.58 18.41
N THR A 829 -2.66 4.31 19.71
CA THR A 829 -1.38 4.27 20.43
C THR A 829 -0.88 2.85 20.70
N LEU A 830 -1.65 1.84 20.33
CA LEU A 830 -1.26 0.44 20.43
C LEU A 830 -0.39 0.06 19.23
N SER A 831 0.64 -0.73 19.48
CA SER A 831 1.41 -1.38 18.41
C SER A 831 0.57 -2.44 17.70
N GLY A 832 1.01 -2.88 16.50
CA GLY A 832 0.37 -3.97 15.76
C GLY A 832 0.26 -5.25 16.58
N GLY A 833 1.35 -5.66 17.24
CA GLY A 833 1.38 -6.84 18.10
C GLY A 833 0.50 -6.71 19.36
N GLU A 834 0.44 -5.53 20.00
CA GLU A 834 -0.49 -5.28 21.10
C GLU A 834 -1.95 -5.39 20.65
N SER A 835 -2.29 -4.79 19.50
CA SER A 835 -3.64 -4.91 18.92
C SER A 835 -4.02 -6.35 18.61
N GLN A 836 -3.11 -7.13 18.08
CA GLN A 836 -3.28 -8.56 17.80
C GLN A 836 -3.52 -9.37 19.08
N ARG A 837 -2.72 -9.12 20.13
CA ARG A 837 -2.91 -9.79 21.43
C ARG A 837 -4.23 -9.41 22.11
N VAL A 838 -4.73 -8.17 21.96
CA VAL A 838 -6.08 -7.79 22.43
C VAL A 838 -7.16 -8.59 21.71
N LYS A 839 -7.02 -8.78 20.38
CA LYS A 839 -7.95 -9.61 19.60
C LYS A 839 -7.93 -11.07 20.08
N LEU A 840 -6.73 -11.63 20.27
CA LEU A 840 -6.55 -12.99 20.80
C LEU A 840 -7.18 -13.14 22.17
N ALA A 841 -6.93 -12.23 23.12
CA ALA A 841 -7.53 -12.24 24.45
C ALA A 841 -9.06 -12.21 24.41
N THR A 842 -9.62 -11.46 23.46
CA THR A 842 -11.08 -11.40 23.28
C THR A 842 -11.65 -12.74 22.86
N GLU A 843 -10.99 -13.45 21.94
CA GLU A 843 -11.44 -14.78 21.53
C GLU A 843 -11.25 -15.82 22.63
N LEU A 844 -10.16 -15.75 23.39
CA LEU A 844 -9.92 -16.62 24.56
C LEU A 844 -10.95 -16.46 25.68
N SER A 845 -11.54 -15.27 25.82
CA SER A 845 -12.60 -15.01 26.82
C SER A 845 -13.94 -15.62 26.44
N LYS A 846 -14.12 -16.08 25.19
CA LYS A 846 -15.36 -16.72 24.72
C LYS A 846 -15.36 -18.23 25.01
N ARG A 847 -16.55 -18.80 25.00
CA ARG A 847 -16.71 -20.24 25.16
C ARG A 847 -16.14 -20.98 23.96
N ASP A 848 -15.29 -21.94 24.20
CA ASP A 848 -14.58 -22.72 23.20
C ASP A 848 -15.34 -23.98 22.82
N THR A 849 -15.34 -24.35 21.54
CA THR A 849 -15.98 -25.58 21.01
C THR A 849 -14.96 -26.69 20.72
N GLY A 850 -13.66 -26.41 20.73
CA GLY A 850 -12.62 -27.36 20.36
C GLY A 850 -12.56 -27.67 18.85
N LYS A 851 -13.27 -26.91 17.98
CA LYS A 851 -13.30 -27.08 16.52
C LYS A 851 -13.04 -25.77 15.77
N THR A 852 -12.47 -24.79 16.45
CA THR A 852 -12.18 -23.48 15.85
C THR A 852 -10.82 -23.51 15.14
N LEU A 853 -10.77 -22.92 13.94
CA LEU A 853 -9.52 -22.65 13.24
C LEU A 853 -9.09 -21.21 13.51
N TYR A 854 -7.95 -21.03 14.15
CA TYR A 854 -7.32 -19.73 14.36
C TYR A 854 -6.25 -19.49 13.29
N ILE A 855 -6.27 -18.33 12.67
CA ILE A 855 -5.25 -17.87 11.71
C ILE A 855 -4.57 -16.64 12.32
N LEU A 856 -3.25 -16.71 12.53
CA LEU A 856 -2.44 -15.62 13.04
C LEU A 856 -1.36 -15.25 12.02
N ASP A 857 -1.19 -13.95 11.81
CA ASP A 857 -0.20 -13.40 10.89
C ASP A 857 0.90 -12.71 11.70
N GLU A 858 2.11 -13.29 11.68
CA GLU A 858 3.31 -12.81 12.37
C GLU A 858 3.07 -12.36 13.83
N PRO A 859 2.54 -13.23 14.71
CA PRO A 859 2.12 -12.84 16.05
C PRO A 859 3.28 -12.50 16.99
N THR A 860 4.53 -12.81 16.65
CA THR A 860 5.72 -12.51 17.46
C THR A 860 6.34 -11.16 17.15
N THR A 861 5.76 -10.41 16.23
CA THR A 861 6.21 -9.07 15.84
C THR A 861 6.34 -8.14 17.06
N GLY A 862 7.53 -7.55 17.26
CA GLY A 862 7.81 -6.61 18.35
C GLY A 862 7.85 -7.25 19.75
N LEU A 863 8.00 -8.55 19.84
CA LEU A 863 8.05 -9.26 21.10
C LEU A 863 9.46 -9.66 21.50
N HIS A 864 9.77 -9.39 22.76
CA HIS A 864 10.95 -9.96 23.41
C HIS A 864 10.79 -11.48 23.61
N PHE A 865 11.85 -12.24 23.71
CA PHE A 865 11.87 -13.72 23.91
C PHE A 865 10.89 -14.19 25.02
N GLU A 866 10.85 -13.48 26.15
CA GLU A 866 9.95 -13.81 27.25
C GLU A 866 8.47 -13.59 26.88
N ASP A 867 8.16 -12.53 26.10
CA ASP A 867 6.81 -12.27 25.63
C ASP A 867 6.39 -13.34 24.59
N ILE A 868 7.32 -13.82 23.74
CA ILE A 868 7.10 -14.94 22.82
C ILE A 868 6.77 -16.20 23.58
N ARG A 869 7.51 -16.52 24.65
CA ARG A 869 7.23 -17.69 25.51
C ARG A 869 5.81 -17.64 26.05
N ILE A 870 5.40 -16.51 26.64
CA ILE A 870 4.05 -16.32 27.19
C ILE A 870 2.98 -16.49 26.09
N LEU A 871 3.17 -15.90 24.93
CA LEU A 871 2.26 -16.03 23.79
C LEU A 871 2.13 -17.49 23.34
N MET A 872 3.25 -18.19 23.21
CA MET A 872 3.25 -19.59 22.78
C MET A 872 2.58 -20.50 23.80
N ASP A 873 2.76 -20.28 25.11
CA ASP A 873 2.03 -21.02 26.16
C ASP A 873 0.51 -20.90 25.99
N VAL A 874 0.02 -19.71 25.65
CA VAL A 874 -1.40 -19.46 25.38
C VAL A 874 -1.88 -20.18 24.11
N LEU A 875 -1.10 -20.12 23.02
CA LEU A 875 -1.46 -20.80 21.78
C LEU A 875 -1.45 -22.32 21.91
N GLN A 876 -0.48 -22.87 22.67
CA GLN A 876 -0.44 -24.30 23.00
C GLN A 876 -1.71 -24.74 23.77
N GLN A 877 -2.15 -23.98 24.78
CA GLN A 877 -3.39 -24.25 25.49
C GLN A 877 -4.62 -24.24 24.56
N LEU A 878 -4.67 -23.39 23.55
CA LEU A 878 -5.76 -23.40 22.54
C LEU A 878 -5.78 -24.72 21.76
N VAL A 879 -4.61 -25.19 21.34
CA VAL A 879 -4.47 -26.45 20.60
C VAL A 879 -4.83 -27.64 21.51
N ASP A 880 -4.41 -27.63 22.79
CA ASP A 880 -4.70 -28.67 23.76
C ASP A 880 -6.21 -28.83 24.00
N ARG A 881 -7.02 -27.77 23.80
CA ARG A 881 -8.50 -27.83 23.84
C ARG A 881 -9.12 -28.41 22.57
N GLY A 882 -8.31 -28.86 21.58
CA GLY A 882 -8.77 -29.46 20.34
C GLY A 882 -8.84 -28.53 19.13
N ASN A 883 -8.55 -27.23 19.29
CA ASN A 883 -8.56 -26.27 18.21
C ASN A 883 -7.37 -26.44 17.26
N THR A 884 -7.48 -25.86 16.08
CA THR A 884 -6.37 -25.78 15.12
C THR A 884 -5.85 -24.35 15.06
N VAL A 885 -4.53 -24.20 15.14
CA VAL A 885 -3.89 -22.88 15.07
C VAL A 885 -2.93 -22.87 13.87
N VAL A 886 -3.16 -21.99 12.91
CA VAL A 886 -2.30 -21.76 11.75
C VAL A 886 -1.61 -20.42 11.94
N ILE A 887 -0.27 -20.42 11.92
CA ILE A 887 0.55 -19.22 12.12
C ILE A 887 1.44 -19.00 10.90
N ILE A 888 1.40 -17.81 10.32
CA ILE A 888 2.43 -17.36 9.36
C ILE A 888 3.58 -16.80 10.20
N GLU A 889 4.77 -17.41 10.14
CA GLU A 889 5.89 -17.01 10.98
C GLU A 889 7.26 -17.33 10.40
N HIS A 890 8.24 -16.53 10.84
CA HIS A 890 9.67 -16.69 10.53
C HIS A 890 10.52 -16.96 11.77
N ASN A 891 9.96 -16.78 12.95
CA ASN A 891 10.67 -16.93 14.20
C ASN A 891 10.96 -18.42 14.48
N LEU A 892 12.24 -18.74 14.70
CA LEU A 892 12.71 -20.12 14.95
C LEU A 892 12.14 -20.70 16.24
N ASP A 893 11.91 -19.88 17.27
CA ASP A 893 11.33 -20.32 18.52
C ASP A 893 9.89 -20.78 18.36
N VAL A 894 9.12 -20.17 17.45
CA VAL A 894 7.77 -20.60 17.10
C VAL A 894 7.81 -21.87 16.25
N MET A 895 8.72 -21.93 15.25
CA MET A 895 8.85 -23.09 14.38
C MET A 895 9.21 -24.36 15.15
N LYS A 896 10.16 -24.28 16.11
CA LYS A 896 10.54 -25.46 16.91
C LYS A 896 9.43 -25.98 17.83
N LEU A 897 8.39 -25.16 18.10
CA LEU A 897 7.22 -25.55 18.89
C LEU A 897 6.08 -26.12 18.04
N ALA A 898 6.12 -25.98 16.73
CA ALA A 898 5.08 -26.42 15.82
C ALA A 898 4.87 -27.96 15.85
N ASP A 899 3.64 -28.39 15.68
CA ASP A 899 3.33 -29.80 15.42
C ASP A 899 3.46 -30.13 13.93
N HIS A 900 3.30 -29.12 13.05
CA HIS A 900 3.39 -29.25 11.62
C HIS A 900 3.92 -27.95 11.01
N ILE A 901 4.85 -28.05 10.07
CA ILE A 901 5.40 -26.93 9.31
C ILE A 901 5.03 -27.09 7.83
N ILE A 902 4.68 -26.00 7.19
CA ILE A 902 4.53 -25.86 5.73
C ILE A 902 5.53 -24.79 5.30
N ASP A 903 6.57 -25.21 4.57
CA ASP A 903 7.67 -24.35 4.15
C ASP A 903 7.53 -24.00 2.67
N MET A 904 7.41 -22.73 2.36
CA MET A 904 7.17 -22.20 1.03
C MET A 904 8.44 -21.57 0.44
N GLY A 905 8.60 -21.73 -0.88
CA GLY A 905 9.78 -21.19 -1.58
C GLY A 905 9.83 -21.59 -3.03
N PRO A 906 11.06 -21.79 -3.61
CA PRO A 906 12.37 -21.60 -2.98
C PRO A 906 12.79 -20.16 -2.75
N GLU A 907 12.34 -19.24 -3.62
CA GLU A 907 12.65 -17.80 -3.58
C GLU A 907 11.38 -16.97 -3.40
N GLY A 908 11.53 -15.64 -3.41
CA GLY A 908 10.42 -14.71 -3.49
C GLY A 908 9.87 -14.51 -4.91
N GLY A 909 8.70 -13.87 -5.04
CA GLY A 909 8.12 -13.49 -6.33
C GLY A 909 7.93 -14.66 -7.29
N ARG A 910 8.36 -14.49 -8.55
CA ARG A 910 8.23 -15.53 -9.60
C ARG A 910 9.01 -16.82 -9.30
N GLY A 911 10.11 -16.71 -8.56
CA GLY A 911 10.91 -17.85 -8.10
C GLY A 911 10.26 -18.66 -6.99
N GLY A 912 9.21 -18.11 -6.32
CA GLY A 912 8.51 -18.75 -5.21
C GLY A 912 7.26 -19.52 -5.62
N GLY A 913 6.31 -19.56 -4.70
CA GLY A 913 4.95 -20.07 -4.94
C GLY A 913 4.82 -21.60 -4.90
N GLN A 914 5.77 -22.31 -4.31
CA GLN A 914 5.76 -23.77 -4.17
C GLN A 914 5.85 -24.17 -2.70
N VAL A 915 5.28 -25.34 -2.35
CA VAL A 915 5.51 -26.00 -1.07
C VAL A 915 6.76 -26.86 -1.21
N LEU A 916 7.82 -26.51 -0.50
CA LEU A 916 9.09 -27.21 -0.53
C LEU A 916 9.12 -28.39 0.44
N ASN A 917 8.62 -28.15 1.64
CA ASN A 917 8.61 -29.11 2.73
C ASN A 917 7.29 -29.03 3.49
N SER A 918 6.76 -30.18 3.92
CA SER A 918 5.58 -30.27 4.78
C SER A 918 5.77 -31.44 5.75
N GLY A 919 5.61 -31.20 7.04
CA GLY A 919 5.76 -32.23 8.06
C GLY A 919 6.10 -31.70 9.44
N THR A 920 6.56 -32.55 10.33
CA THR A 920 7.04 -32.11 11.67
C THR A 920 8.34 -31.30 11.54
N PRO A 921 8.68 -30.46 12.52
CA PRO A 921 9.94 -29.70 12.52
C PRO A 921 11.17 -30.59 12.27
N GLU A 922 11.19 -31.79 12.85
CA GLU A 922 12.29 -32.75 12.71
C GLU A 922 12.39 -33.32 11.28
N MET A 923 11.26 -33.51 10.60
CA MET A 923 11.22 -33.94 9.20
C MET A 923 11.70 -32.81 8.27
N VAL A 924 11.23 -31.59 8.49
CA VAL A 924 11.65 -30.43 7.71
C VAL A 924 13.15 -30.15 7.88
N ALA A 925 13.67 -30.23 9.10
CA ALA A 925 15.10 -30.02 9.39
C ALA A 925 16.05 -31.04 8.68
N LYS A 926 15.54 -32.22 8.29
CA LYS A 926 16.32 -33.23 7.51
C LYS A 926 16.32 -32.92 6.02
N SER A 927 15.45 -32.07 5.53
CA SER A 927 15.37 -31.70 4.11
C SER A 927 16.61 -30.91 3.67
N GLN A 928 16.91 -30.99 2.38
CA GLN A 928 17.92 -30.17 1.71
C GLN A 928 17.30 -29.13 0.79
N LYS A 929 15.95 -29.06 0.73
CA LYS A 929 15.22 -28.13 -0.13
C LYS A 929 14.93 -26.82 0.63
N GLY A 930 15.32 -25.69 0.05
CA GLY A 930 15.06 -24.37 0.62
C GLY A 930 16.05 -23.98 1.72
N TYR A 931 15.81 -22.84 2.33
CA TYR A 931 16.69 -22.24 3.35
C TYR A 931 16.27 -22.59 4.78
N THR A 932 14.99 -22.72 5.04
CA THR A 932 14.42 -22.99 6.38
C THR A 932 15.02 -24.21 7.06
N PRO A 933 15.28 -25.37 6.38
CA PRO A 933 15.82 -26.55 7.04
C PRO A 933 17.17 -26.35 7.74
N ALA A 934 18.06 -25.54 7.16
CA ALA A 934 19.39 -25.29 7.72
C ALA A 934 19.29 -24.53 9.06
N PHE A 935 18.48 -23.49 9.12
CA PHE A 935 18.27 -22.70 10.35
C PHE A 935 17.52 -23.53 11.41
N LEU A 936 16.48 -24.26 10.99
CA LEU A 936 15.68 -25.08 11.90
C LEU A 936 16.51 -26.21 12.53
N ARG A 937 17.42 -26.80 11.78
CA ARG A 937 18.34 -27.84 12.29
C ARG A 937 19.18 -27.30 13.44
N ARG A 938 19.74 -26.10 13.30
CA ARG A 938 20.51 -25.43 14.36
C ARG A 938 19.65 -25.16 15.60
N ALA A 939 18.42 -24.65 15.38
CA ALA A 939 17.49 -24.35 16.47
C ALA A 939 17.05 -25.61 17.26
N LEU A 940 16.88 -26.75 16.60
CA LEU A 940 16.51 -28.03 17.23
C LEU A 940 17.66 -28.70 17.95
N GLN A 941 18.94 -28.47 17.54
CA GLN A 941 20.13 -29.07 18.20
C GLN A 941 20.53 -28.36 19.50
N GLY A 942 19.90 -27.23 19.84
CA GLY A 942 20.10 -26.61 21.18
C GLY A 942 21.44 -25.94 21.43
N ASN A 943 22.21 -25.60 20.39
CA ASN A 943 23.48 -24.90 20.52
C ASN A 943 23.53 -23.62 19.72
N GLY A 944 23.24 -22.53 20.38
CA GLY A 944 23.55 -21.18 19.87
C GLY A 944 25.03 -20.84 20.05
N THR A 945 25.99 -21.57 19.51
CA THR A 945 27.38 -21.10 19.36
C THR A 945 28.09 -21.90 18.26
N GLY A 946 27.98 -21.43 17.04
CA GLY A 946 28.74 -21.95 15.92
C GLY A 946 28.90 -20.86 14.87
N THR A 947 30.01 -20.14 14.94
CA THR A 947 30.50 -19.30 13.84
C THR A 947 30.53 -20.12 12.56
N LEU A 948 29.81 -19.61 11.54
CA LEU A 948 29.96 -20.10 10.18
C LEU A 948 31.40 -19.86 9.71
N GLN A 949 32.15 -20.92 9.43
CA GLN A 949 33.19 -20.87 8.40
C GLN A 949 32.48 -21.02 7.05
N PRO A 950 32.73 -20.17 6.06
CA PRO A 950 32.22 -20.34 4.72
C PRO A 950 32.94 -21.55 4.05
N ASP A 951 32.15 -22.51 3.55
CA ASP A 951 32.59 -23.43 2.51
C ASP A 951 32.33 -22.83 1.13
#